data_5a116fdd5d5459549e0c5311e3217e29
#
_entry.id   5a116fdd5d5459549e0c5311e3217e29
#
_cell.length_a   1.000
_cell.length_b   1.000
_cell.length_c   1.000
_cell.angle_alpha   90.00
_cell.angle_beta   90.00
_cell.angle_gamma   90.00
#
_symmetry.space_group_name_H-M   'P 1'
#
loop_
_entity.id
_entity.type
_entity.pdbx_description
1 polymer ?
#
loop_
_entity_poly.entity_id
_entity_poly.type
_entity_poly.pdbx_seq_one_letter_code
_entity_poly.pdbx_strand_id
1 'polypeptide(L)'
;MKKLIKFLLFIILIAVFYGVAMCLAGVINEGTFTFDLAYATDTMTILIFVVLTGVLLINMMFRKLDGKGKKKKPKGISDKGKDEKGNEVRQYFSTDFVSEKELETDPAFNFTTFKNIRNCKKDGILIRAERKGNDMAINFIKPIHTIILGTTSSGKSSTFIEPTMQLFSMSASKPSFVVTDPKGELYEFNSEKLKKEGYEVIVLDLKNAFSSAQWNPLSHAYDVYQRAFSLEKEVKVHASGDDPKKYKLMLEQEFDFNTTNWYEFNKVAYLSKQSLERDMRVLHGKLKDDAISELKDVVQSIAPIKNQNDSSWETTAQNLIQAVCLAMLEDSLDKELGLTRDKYNFYNVSKIANYLDQSGRDPYASLKQYLFQYRDKFSKVSGLGNTALNNAENTVKNYMGFVSSDLAMFSDSGICYMTSGDTIDLMNMDEKPTAIFIRIPDELEARHPLATLFVAQLYKRLVEKADTLGGKLKRNVYFLLDEFGNMPKFTNFGATLAVARGRGIFYEIVLQSYSQLTSKYGEQEGKIIRDNCPIQVYVGSDEYNTNEEFSKLLGNKTIEIESISTSKGPDGKDNETKSKQIQSIPIVAPHELPTIRKEKCLVIKSFNPSAVYKNRFIPSDFPEMAPFYDRTRASAKYTAMHEFNEQAVYYDMLRRNDIMKKRNGVVDDDDDDFF
;
A
#
# COMPACT_ATOMS: atom_id res chain seq x y z
N MET A 1 -32.45 35.10 -13.04
CA MET A 1 -32.50 36.53 -12.73
C MET A 1 -31.15 37.24 -12.80
N LYS A 2 -30.13 36.94 -12.00
CA LYS A 2 -28.83 37.67 -11.98
C LYS A 2 -28.07 37.69 -13.32
N LYS A 3 -28.15 36.67 -14.16
CA LYS A 3 -27.51 36.64 -15.49
C LYS A 3 -28.26 37.53 -16.51
N LEU A 4 -29.59 37.56 -16.44
CA LEU A 4 -30.43 38.39 -17.30
C LEU A 4 -30.25 39.89 -16.99
N ILE A 5 -30.17 40.23 -15.70
CA ILE A 5 -29.90 41.64 -15.27
C ILE A 5 -28.52 42.11 -15.74
N LYS A 6 -27.48 41.26 -15.67
CA LYS A 6 -26.14 41.58 -16.18
C LYS A 6 -26.11 41.76 -17.70
N PHE A 7 -26.90 40.97 -18.42
CA PHE A 7 -27.00 41.08 -19.88
C PHE A 7 -27.73 42.36 -20.30
N LEU A 8 -28.82 42.71 -19.61
CA LEU A 8 -29.53 43.98 -19.81
C LEU A 8 -28.66 45.21 -19.50
N LEU A 9 -27.92 45.18 -18.38
CA LEU A 9 -26.96 46.23 -18.04
C LEU A 9 -25.84 46.37 -19.09
N PHE A 10 -25.40 45.28 -19.69
CA PHE A 10 -24.41 45.30 -20.74
C PHE A 10 -24.94 45.93 -22.04
N ILE A 11 -26.19 45.65 -22.43
CA ILE A 11 -26.85 46.27 -23.59
C ILE A 11 -27.02 47.80 -23.36
N ILE A 12 -27.45 48.19 -22.18
CA ILE A 12 -27.59 49.63 -21.78
C ILE A 12 -26.23 50.33 -21.90
N LEU A 13 -25.16 49.70 -21.43
CA LEU A 13 -23.80 50.24 -21.50
C LEU A 13 -23.34 50.47 -22.93
N ILE A 14 -23.62 49.49 -23.84
CA ILE A 14 -23.31 49.64 -25.25
C ILE A 14 -24.07 50.82 -25.88
N ALA A 15 -25.37 50.98 -25.59
CA ALA A 15 -26.19 52.06 -26.08
C ALA A 15 -25.66 53.43 -25.59
N VAL A 16 -25.22 53.54 -24.33
CA VAL A 16 -24.60 54.75 -23.79
C VAL A 16 -23.28 55.09 -24.48
N PHE A 17 -22.43 54.07 -24.75
CA PHE A 17 -21.17 54.30 -25.48
C PHE A 17 -21.42 54.80 -26.91
N TYR A 18 -22.45 54.25 -27.56
CA TYR A 18 -22.83 54.70 -28.91
C TYR A 18 -23.35 56.16 -28.92
N GLY A 19 -24.16 56.54 -27.93
CA GLY A 19 -24.59 57.94 -27.73
C GLY A 19 -23.44 58.88 -27.49
N VAL A 20 -22.45 58.48 -26.65
CA VAL A 20 -21.24 59.28 -26.41
C VAL A 20 -20.39 59.45 -27.70
N ALA A 21 -20.33 58.38 -28.54
CA ALA A 21 -19.61 58.43 -29.80
C ALA A 21 -20.28 59.40 -30.79
N MET A 22 -21.62 59.46 -30.84
CA MET A 22 -22.35 60.48 -31.64
C MET A 22 -22.07 61.91 -31.19
N CYS A 23 -22.09 62.16 -29.88
CA CYS A 23 -21.77 63.49 -29.36
C CYS A 23 -20.33 63.91 -29.68
N LEU A 24 -19.35 62.98 -29.56
CA LEU A 24 -17.94 63.24 -29.90
C LEU A 24 -17.72 63.49 -31.40
N ALA A 25 -18.48 62.81 -32.25
CA ALA A 25 -18.46 63.03 -33.68
C ALA A 25 -19.00 64.42 -34.04
N GLY A 26 -20.06 64.89 -33.33
CA GLY A 26 -20.57 66.28 -33.45
C GLY A 26 -19.53 67.30 -33.08
N VAL A 27 -18.70 67.08 -32.04
CA VAL A 27 -17.61 67.99 -31.66
C VAL A 27 -16.53 68.04 -32.76
N ILE A 28 -16.24 66.95 -33.40
CA ILE A 28 -15.19 66.89 -34.45
C ILE A 28 -15.71 67.52 -35.76
N ASN A 29 -16.96 67.37 -36.10
CA ASN A 29 -17.53 67.83 -37.35
C ASN A 29 -18.02 69.29 -37.27
N GLU A 30 -18.62 69.69 -36.14
CA GLU A 30 -19.27 71.02 -36.00
C GLU A 30 -18.80 71.85 -34.77
N GLY A 31 -17.87 71.29 -33.98
CA GLY A 31 -17.36 72.03 -32.82
C GLY A 31 -18.35 72.09 -31.64
N THR A 32 -19.47 71.36 -31.67
CA THR A 32 -20.51 71.42 -30.63
C THR A 32 -20.78 70.07 -30.05
N PHE A 33 -20.89 69.96 -28.74
CA PHE A 33 -21.23 68.71 -28.04
C PHE A 33 -22.75 68.57 -27.96
N THR A 34 -23.35 68.04 -29.03
CA THR A 34 -24.79 67.82 -29.13
C THR A 34 -25.10 66.38 -29.52
N PHE A 35 -26.22 65.86 -28.99
CA PHE A 35 -26.72 64.54 -29.38
C PHE A 35 -27.65 64.71 -30.58
N ASP A 36 -27.14 64.36 -31.77
CA ASP A 36 -27.93 64.39 -32.97
C ASP A 36 -27.93 63.01 -33.68
N LEU A 37 -29.13 62.53 -33.99
CA LEU A 37 -29.34 61.24 -34.69
C LEU A 37 -28.82 61.25 -36.11
N ALA A 38 -28.57 62.45 -36.68
CA ALA A 38 -27.96 62.57 -38.02
C ALA A 38 -26.54 61.95 -38.06
N TYR A 39 -25.84 61.91 -36.92
CA TYR A 39 -24.52 61.27 -36.80
C TYR A 39 -24.58 59.75 -36.56
N ALA A 40 -25.74 59.15 -36.46
CA ALA A 40 -25.86 57.72 -36.14
C ALA A 40 -25.17 56.81 -37.18
N THR A 41 -25.11 57.21 -38.41
CA THR A 41 -24.48 56.44 -39.50
C THR A 41 -23.18 57.05 -39.99
N ASP A 42 -22.70 58.12 -39.31
CA ASP A 42 -21.44 58.79 -39.66
C ASP A 42 -20.19 57.94 -39.40
N THR A 43 -19.26 57.95 -40.35
CA THR A 43 -18.02 57.14 -40.29
C THR A 43 -17.19 57.44 -39.03
N MET A 44 -17.16 58.70 -38.57
CA MET A 44 -16.46 59.10 -37.37
C MET A 44 -17.11 58.55 -36.09
N THR A 45 -18.45 58.52 -36.03
CA THR A 45 -19.22 57.91 -34.94
C THR A 45 -18.91 56.43 -34.82
N ILE A 46 -18.91 55.72 -35.95
CA ILE A 46 -18.61 54.31 -36.00
C ILE A 46 -17.17 54.04 -35.55
N LEU A 47 -16.21 54.85 -35.98
CA LEU A 47 -14.79 54.71 -35.62
C LEU A 47 -14.56 54.96 -34.12
N ILE A 48 -15.15 56.03 -33.58
CA ILE A 48 -15.07 56.34 -32.13
C ILE A 48 -15.72 55.24 -31.29
N PHE A 49 -16.87 54.72 -31.74
CA PHE A 49 -17.54 53.64 -31.04
C PHE A 49 -16.70 52.35 -31.02
N VAL A 50 -16.04 52.00 -32.14
CA VAL A 50 -15.16 50.80 -32.22
C VAL A 50 -13.95 51.00 -31.33
N VAL A 51 -13.36 52.18 -31.26
CA VAL A 51 -12.23 52.47 -30.38
C VAL A 51 -12.65 52.37 -28.91
N LEU A 52 -13.75 53.01 -28.51
CA LEU A 52 -14.26 53.00 -27.13
C LEU A 52 -14.62 51.56 -26.67
N THR A 53 -15.29 50.77 -27.53
CA THR A 53 -15.64 49.38 -27.23
C THR A 53 -14.41 48.50 -27.23
N GLY A 54 -13.43 48.74 -28.11
CA GLY A 54 -12.14 48.06 -28.14
C GLY A 54 -11.37 48.25 -26.82
N VAL A 55 -11.25 49.50 -26.34
CA VAL A 55 -10.62 49.83 -25.06
C VAL A 55 -11.34 49.15 -23.89
N LEU A 56 -12.67 49.10 -23.93
CA LEU A 56 -13.47 48.43 -22.90
C LEU A 56 -13.22 46.91 -22.88
N LEU A 57 -13.17 46.28 -24.05
CA LEU A 57 -12.89 44.86 -24.20
C LEU A 57 -11.46 44.50 -23.76
N ILE A 58 -10.49 45.34 -24.13
CA ILE A 58 -9.11 45.17 -23.71
C ILE A 58 -9.01 45.32 -22.19
N ASN A 59 -9.66 46.28 -21.58
CA ASN A 59 -9.67 46.46 -20.12
C ASN A 59 -10.37 45.30 -19.40
N MET A 60 -11.45 44.74 -20.00
CA MET A 60 -12.08 43.51 -19.49
C MET A 60 -11.20 42.27 -19.64
N MET A 61 -10.41 42.16 -20.72
CA MET A 61 -9.42 41.12 -20.93
C MET A 61 -8.27 41.25 -19.91
N PHE A 62 -7.73 42.44 -19.71
CA PHE A 62 -6.71 42.67 -18.68
C PHE A 62 -7.22 42.40 -17.27
N ARG A 63 -8.45 42.78 -16.92
CA ARG A 63 -9.09 42.38 -15.66
C ARG A 63 -9.30 40.86 -15.52
N LYS A 64 -9.54 40.16 -16.61
CA LYS A 64 -9.58 38.65 -16.61
C LYS A 64 -8.19 38.06 -16.51
N LEU A 65 -7.17 38.67 -17.09
CA LEU A 65 -5.77 38.24 -17.01
C LEU A 65 -5.19 38.53 -15.60
N ASP A 66 -5.40 39.72 -15.06
CA ASP A 66 -5.06 40.03 -13.68
C ASP A 66 -5.80 39.19 -12.64
N GLY A 67 -7.04 38.78 -12.94
CA GLY A 67 -7.79 37.84 -12.11
C GLY A 67 -7.21 36.43 -12.11
N LYS A 68 -6.43 36.01 -13.13
CA LYS A 68 -5.72 34.71 -13.19
C LYS A 68 -4.32 34.76 -12.56
N GLY A 69 -3.73 35.93 -12.35
CA GLY A 69 -2.38 36.11 -11.81
C GLY A 69 -2.29 36.35 -10.32
N LYS A 70 -3.36 36.70 -9.64
CA LYS A 70 -3.39 36.75 -8.18
C LYS A 70 -3.63 35.34 -7.68
N LYS A 71 -2.55 34.61 -7.35
CA LYS A 71 -2.59 33.55 -6.37
C LYS A 71 -3.29 34.16 -5.16
N LYS A 72 -4.62 33.87 -5.00
CA LYS A 72 -5.33 34.19 -3.77
C LYS A 72 -4.59 33.43 -2.69
N LYS A 73 -3.92 34.15 -1.80
CA LYS A 73 -3.45 33.60 -0.53
C LYS A 73 -4.60 32.83 0.09
N PRO A 74 -4.35 31.64 0.67
CA PRO A 74 -5.37 30.90 1.38
C PRO A 74 -6.06 31.85 2.36
N LYS A 75 -7.40 31.90 2.31
CA LYS A 75 -8.16 32.60 3.33
C LYS A 75 -7.91 31.87 4.65
N GLY A 76 -7.30 32.55 5.59
CA GLY A 76 -6.91 31.99 6.88
C GLY A 76 -5.52 32.43 7.33
N ILE A 77 -4.72 33.03 6.45
CA ILE A 77 -3.45 33.63 6.82
C ILE A 77 -3.62 35.17 6.75
N SER A 78 -4.08 35.75 7.84
CA SER A 78 -3.89 37.17 8.05
C SER A 78 -2.44 37.41 8.52
N ASP A 79 -1.54 37.60 7.59
CA ASP A 79 -0.11 37.75 7.87
C ASP A 79 0.26 39.08 8.53
N LYS A 80 -0.70 39.99 8.78
CA LYS A 80 -0.38 41.35 9.15
C LYS A 80 -1.38 41.92 10.15
N GLY A 81 -0.96 42.04 11.39
CA GLY A 81 -1.52 42.94 12.39
C GLY A 81 -0.68 44.20 12.42
N LYS A 82 -1.22 45.28 12.93
CA LYS A 82 -0.47 46.50 13.25
C LYS A 82 -0.31 46.56 14.78
N ASP A 83 0.93 46.83 15.23
CA ASP A 83 1.16 47.12 16.64
C ASP A 83 0.58 48.49 17.03
N GLU A 84 0.61 48.83 18.30
CA GLU A 84 0.10 50.13 18.83
C GLU A 84 0.80 51.35 18.19
N LYS A 85 1.92 51.13 17.50
CA LYS A 85 2.67 52.15 16.77
C LYS A 85 2.42 52.14 15.25
N GLY A 86 1.52 51.28 14.77
CA GLY A 86 1.16 51.19 13.35
C GLY A 86 2.10 50.37 12.50
N ASN A 87 3.10 49.67 13.09
CA ASN A 87 4.02 48.80 12.37
C ASN A 87 3.32 47.45 12.06
N GLU A 88 3.60 46.91 10.87
CA GLU A 88 3.11 45.59 10.49
C GLU A 88 3.77 44.50 11.35
N VAL A 89 3.02 43.88 12.25
CA VAL A 89 3.47 42.75 13.03
C VAL A 89 2.95 41.46 12.34
N ARG A 90 3.83 40.47 12.08
CA ARG A 90 3.42 39.18 11.63
C ARG A 90 2.59 38.53 12.74
N GLN A 91 1.29 38.49 12.55
CA GLN A 91 0.40 37.72 13.43
C GLN A 91 0.55 36.23 13.17
N TYR A 92 0.48 35.45 14.25
CA TYR A 92 0.64 34.00 14.30
C TYR A 92 -0.11 33.30 13.18
N PHE A 93 0.50 32.20 12.66
CA PHE A 93 -0.08 31.33 11.65
C PHE A 93 -1.44 30.82 12.12
N SER A 94 -2.52 31.22 11.46
CA SER A 94 -3.80 30.58 11.64
C SER A 94 -4.00 29.57 10.52
N THR A 95 -4.07 28.29 10.87
CA THR A 95 -4.60 27.25 10.01
C THR A 95 -6.12 27.34 9.99
N ASP A 96 -6.74 27.07 8.84
CA ASP A 96 -8.21 27.07 8.73
C ASP A 96 -8.61 25.89 7.83
N PHE A 97 -9.91 25.50 7.91
CA PHE A 97 -10.44 24.49 7.04
C PHE A 97 -10.44 24.92 5.57
N VAL A 98 -10.03 24.02 4.69
CA VAL A 98 -10.01 24.27 3.25
C VAL A 98 -11.44 24.37 2.71
N SER A 99 -11.70 25.39 1.93
CA SER A 99 -13.01 25.54 1.27
C SER A 99 -13.17 24.49 0.14
N GLU A 100 -14.42 24.19 -0.23
CA GLU A 100 -14.72 23.24 -1.32
C GLU A 100 -14.07 23.62 -2.65
N LYS A 101 -13.97 24.92 -2.97
CA LYS A 101 -13.28 25.38 -4.18
C LYS A 101 -11.77 25.14 -4.15
N GLU A 102 -11.17 25.29 -3.00
CA GLU A 102 -9.74 25.02 -2.81
C GLU A 102 -9.46 23.53 -2.91
N LEU A 103 -10.36 22.67 -2.38
CA LEU A 103 -10.24 21.24 -2.48
C LEU A 103 -10.28 20.75 -3.94
N GLU A 104 -11.15 21.30 -4.77
CA GLU A 104 -11.25 20.94 -6.19
C GLU A 104 -9.97 21.28 -6.98
N THR A 105 -9.20 22.25 -6.51
CA THR A 105 -7.95 22.70 -7.12
C THR A 105 -6.70 22.16 -6.43
N ASP A 106 -6.85 21.49 -5.28
CA ASP A 106 -5.74 20.96 -4.50
C ASP A 106 -5.08 19.79 -5.23
N PRO A 107 -3.75 19.85 -5.45
CA PRO A 107 -3.03 18.82 -6.18
C PRO A 107 -2.97 17.47 -5.47
N ALA A 108 -3.31 17.36 -4.18
CA ALA A 108 -3.35 16.09 -3.45
C ALA A 108 -4.62 15.28 -3.71
N PHE A 109 -5.65 15.89 -4.29
CA PHE A 109 -6.92 15.23 -4.55
C PHE A 109 -7.22 15.14 -6.05
N ASN A 110 -7.93 14.10 -6.41
CA ASN A 110 -8.54 13.92 -7.71
C ASN A 110 -10.05 14.13 -7.59
N PHE A 111 -10.63 14.55 -8.70
CA PHE A 111 -12.06 14.77 -8.80
C PHE A 111 -12.62 14.12 -10.06
N THR A 112 -13.77 13.46 -9.93
CA THR A 112 -14.55 12.93 -11.05
C THR A 112 -16.05 13.05 -10.71
N THR A 113 -16.91 12.67 -11.65
CA THR A 113 -18.34 12.49 -11.40
C THR A 113 -18.74 11.06 -11.66
N PHE A 114 -19.85 10.59 -11.08
CA PHE A 114 -20.30 9.22 -11.22
C PHE A 114 -20.54 8.87 -12.70
N LYS A 115 -21.11 9.80 -13.48
CA LYS A 115 -21.30 9.62 -14.93
C LYS A 115 -20.00 9.43 -15.71
N ASN A 116 -18.90 10.05 -15.23
CA ASN A 116 -17.58 10.02 -15.90
C ASN A 116 -16.62 9.00 -15.30
N ILE A 117 -17.03 8.24 -14.27
CA ILE A 117 -16.13 7.35 -13.52
C ILE A 117 -15.52 6.27 -14.44
N ARG A 118 -16.28 5.73 -15.38
CA ARG A 118 -15.80 4.70 -16.32
C ARG A 118 -14.73 5.21 -17.29
N ASN A 119 -14.58 6.51 -17.45
CA ASN A 119 -13.53 7.15 -18.25
C ASN A 119 -12.39 7.69 -17.39
N CYS A 120 -12.50 7.60 -16.05
CA CYS A 120 -11.49 8.11 -15.12
C CYS A 120 -10.27 7.19 -15.10
N LYS A 121 -9.14 7.68 -15.63
CA LYS A 121 -7.86 6.98 -15.62
C LYS A 121 -7.04 7.22 -14.34
N LYS A 122 -7.60 7.94 -13.37
CA LYS A 122 -6.97 8.25 -12.10
C LYS A 122 -7.54 7.33 -11.04
N ASP A 123 -6.72 6.92 -10.10
CA ASP A 123 -7.07 6.10 -8.94
C ASP A 123 -6.67 6.78 -7.62
N GLY A 124 -7.06 6.18 -6.52
CA GLY A 124 -6.81 6.69 -5.17
C GLY A 124 -7.92 6.35 -4.19
N ILE A 125 -7.72 6.73 -2.93
CA ILE A 125 -8.63 6.42 -1.83
C ILE A 125 -9.82 7.37 -1.84
N LEU A 126 -11.04 6.84 -1.85
CA LEU A 126 -12.26 7.62 -1.80
C LEU A 126 -12.41 8.29 -0.42
N ILE A 127 -12.63 9.60 -0.40
CA ILE A 127 -12.87 10.34 0.84
C ILE A 127 -14.22 11.02 0.90
N ARG A 128 -14.83 11.32 -0.24
CA ARG A 128 -16.10 12.04 -0.29
C ARG A 128 -16.84 11.77 -1.57
N ALA A 129 -18.17 11.67 -1.45
CA ALA A 129 -19.08 11.89 -2.55
C ALA A 129 -20.15 12.91 -2.16
N GLU A 130 -20.64 13.68 -3.10
CA GLU A 130 -21.63 14.71 -2.90
C GLU A 130 -22.52 14.84 -4.13
N ARG A 131 -23.84 15.05 -3.89
CA ARG A 131 -24.78 15.28 -4.99
C ARG A 131 -24.61 16.68 -5.56
N LYS A 132 -24.33 16.79 -6.86
CA LYS A 132 -24.28 18.05 -7.62
C LYS A 132 -25.30 18.02 -8.77
N GLY A 133 -26.50 18.50 -8.49
CA GLY A 133 -27.62 18.45 -9.44
C GLY A 133 -28.04 17.01 -9.72
N ASN A 134 -28.00 16.58 -10.98
CA ASN A 134 -28.36 15.22 -11.42
C ASN A 134 -27.14 14.26 -11.50
N ASP A 135 -26.03 14.59 -10.84
CA ASP A 135 -24.83 13.76 -10.84
C ASP A 135 -24.21 13.75 -9.44
N MET A 136 -23.34 12.79 -9.19
CA MET A 136 -22.58 12.66 -7.95
C MET A 136 -21.12 13.07 -8.20
N ALA A 137 -20.67 14.06 -7.44
CA ALA A 137 -19.27 14.48 -7.42
C ALA A 137 -18.49 13.56 -6.48
N ILE A 138 -17.38 13.02 -6.96
CA ILE A 138 -16.52 12.09 -6.23
C ILE A 138 -15.14 12.70 -6.08
N ASN A 139 -14.66 12.79 -4.82
CA ASN A 139 -13.30 13.19 -4.50
C ASN A 139 -12.53 12.02 -3.90
N PHE A 140 -11.33 11.81 -4.36
CA PHE A 140 -10.43 10.78 -3.86
C PHE A 140 -8.99 11.29 -3.76
N ILE A 141 -8.25 10.73 -2.82
CA ILE A 141 -6.84 11.07 -2.59
C ILE A 141 -6.03 10.47 -3.73
N LYS A 142 -5.04 11.21 -4.26
CA LYS A 142 -4.08 10.64 -5.23
C LYS A 142 -3.33 9.45 -4.64
N PRO A 143 -2.75 8.58 -5.50
CA PRO A 143 -1.95 7.43 -5.04
C PRO A 143 -0.84 7.85 -4.06
N ILE A 144 -1.05 7.57 -2.77
CA ILE A 144 -0.14 7.89 -1.67
C ILE A 144 -0.51 7.03 -0.46
N HIS A 145 0.45 6.75 0.42
CA HIS A 145 0.14 6.05 1.66
C HIS A 145 -0.76 6.88 2.56
N THR A 146 -1.75 6.21 3.15
CA THR A 146 -2.80 6.86 3.93
C THR A 146 -3.02 6.11 5.25
N ILE A 147 -3.20 6.84 6.34
CA ILE A 147 -3.68 6.29 7.61
C ILE A 147 -5.14 6.73 7.82
N ILE A 148 -5.99 5.79 8.19
CA ILE A 148 -7.36 6.04 8.63
C ILE A 148 -7.50 5.68 10.10
N LEU A 149 -7.86 6.67 10.91
CA LEU A 149 -8.07 6.51 12.35
C LEU A 149 -9.56 6.44 12.67
N GLY A 150 -9.98 5.37 13.32
CA GLY A 150 -11.37 5.27 13.77
C GLY A 150 -11.59 4.08 14.70
N THR A 151 -12.44 4.27 15.71
CA THR A 151 -12.83 3.20 16.65
C THR A 151 -13.57 2.05 15.93
N THR A 152 -13.73 0.94 16.63
CA THR A 152 -14.61 -0.14 16.18
C THR A 152 -16.02 0.39 15.96
N SER A 153 -16.69 -0.07 14.91
CA SER A 153 -18.03 0.39 14.51
C SER A 153 -18.13 1.87 14.07
N SER A 154 -16.99 2.57 13.89
CA SER A 154 -17.01 3.93 13.33
C SER A 154 -17.32 3.97 11.82
N GLY A 155 -17.48 2.81 11.18
CA GLY A 155 -17.80 2.68 9.75
C GLY A 155 -16.60 2.81 8.82
N LYS A 156 -15.36 2.55 9.28
CA LYS A 156 -14.14 2.61 8.43
C LYS A 156 -14.26 1.77 7.17
N SER A 157 -14.58 0.48 7.33
CA SER A 157 -14.66 -0.46 6.20
C SER A 157 -15.78 -0.06 5.23
N SER A 158 -16.97 0.30 5.74
CA SER A 158 -18.15 0.63 4.91
C SER A 158 -18.10 2.02 4.27
N THR A 159 -17.31 2.97 4.79
CA THR A 159 -17.26 4.35 4.26
C THR A 159 -15.95 4.68 3.53
N PHE A 160 -14.91 3.86 3.69
CA PHE A 160 -13.62 4.07 3.01
C PHE A 160 -13.17 2.85 2.20
N ILE A 161 -13.00 1.67 2.84
CA ILE A 161 -12.47 0.48 2.15
C ILE A 161 -13.40 0.03 1.03
N GLU A 162 -14.64 -0.29 1.36
CA GLU A 162 -15.61 -0.79 0.39
C GLU A 162 -15.90 0.22 -0.73
N PRO A 163 -16.16 1.52 -0.47
CA PRO A 163 -16.31 2.51 -1.52
C PRO A 163 -15.07 2.70 -2.40
N THR A 164 -13.87 2.57 -1.83
CA THR A 164 -12.63 2.63 -2.59
C THR A 164 -12.52 1.45 -3.55
N MET A 165 -12.82 0.21 -3.11
CA MET A 165 -12.87 -0.97 -3.98
C MET A 165 -13.89 -0.79 -5.13
N GLN A 166 -15.06 -0.21 -4.84
CA GLN A 166 -16.08 0.09 -5.85
C GLN A 166 -15.58 1.12 -6.85
N LEU A 167 -14.94 2.21 -6.37
CA LEU A 167 -14.32 3.21 -7.24
C LEU A 167 -13.28 2.56 -8.17
N PHE A 168 -12.44 1.67 -7.64
CA PHE A 168 -11.44 0.94 -8.42
C PHE A 168 -12.08 0.09 -9.51
N SER A 169 -13.13 -0.65 -9.18
CA SER A 169 -13.80 -1.54 -10.13
C SER A 169 -14.46 -0.80 -11.28
N MET A 170 -15.04 0.36 -11.01
CA MET A 170 -15.73 1.17 -12.00
C MET A 170 -14.81 2.05 -12.85
N SER A 171 -13.64 2.42 -12.33
CA SER A 171 -12.72 3.33 -13.04
C SER A 171 -12.03 2.66 -14.23
N ALA A 172 -11.56 3.49 -15.18
CA ALA A 172 -10.75 2.99 -16.30
C ALA A 172 -9.33 2.59 -15.88
N SER A 173 -8.85 3.08 -14.73
CA SER A 173 -7.51 2.73 -14.21
C SER A 173 -7.45 1.29 -13.68
N LYS A 174 -8.53 0.80 -13.09
CA LYS A 174 -8.66 -0.55 -12.51
C LYS A 174 -7.40 -1.01 -11.78
N PRO A 175 -6.95 -0.30 -10.72
CA PRO A 175 -5.78 -0.72 -9.97
C PRO A 175 -6.02 -2.07 -9.30
N SER A 176 -4.99 -2.89 -9.17
CA SER A 176 -5.08 -4.11 -8.38
C SER A 176 -5.03 -3.80 -6.88
N PHE A 177 -5.60 -4.66 -6.05
CA PHE A 177 -5.57 -4.45 -4.62
C PHE A 177 -5.58 -5.75 -3.82
N VAL A 178 -5.06 -5.64 -2.61
CA VAL A 178 -5.14 -6.65 -1.56
C VAL A 178 -5.89 -6.04 -0.40
N VAL A 179 -6.85 -6.75 0.15
CA VAL A 179 -7.63 -6.26 1.29
C VAL A 179 -7.67 -7.30 2.41
N THR A 180 -7.40 -6.87 3.63
CA THR A 180 -7.67 -7.70 4.81
C THR A 180 -9.15 -7.64 5.16
N ASP A 181 -9.76 -8.80 5.34
CA ASP A 181 -11.21 -8.95 5.54
C ASP A 181 -11.48 -9.89 6.73
N PRO A 182 -11.32 -9.42 7.98
CA PRO A 182 -11.45 -10.27 9.16
C PRO A 182 -12.80 -11.00 9.25
N LYS A 183 -13.87 -10.33 8.85
CA LYS A 183 -15.24 -10.87 8.92
C LYS A 183 -15.66 -11.65 7.67
N GLY A 184 -14.97 -11.48 6.54
CA GLY A 184 -15.35 -12.04 5.26
C GLY A 184 -16.43 -11.27 4.51
N GLU A 185 -16.95 -10.19 5.10
CA GLU A 185 -18.05 -9.40 4.53
C GLU A 185 -17.64 -8.68 3.23
N LEU A 186 -16.40 -8.17 3.16
CA LEU A 186 -15.91 -7.48 1.98
C LEU A 186 -15.86 -8.42 0.77
N TYR A 187 -15.41 -9.65 0.96
CA TYR A 187 -15.42 -10.69 -0.07
C TYR A 187 -16.84 -11.09 -0.47
N GLU A 188 -17.68 -11.42 0.52
CA GLU A 188 -19.04 -11.89 0.29
C GLU A 188 -19.89 -10.91 -0.52
N PHE A 189 -19.80 -9.61 -0.21
CA PHE A 189 -20.61 -8.60 -0.88
C PHE A 189 -20.03 -8.05 -2.18
N ASN A 190 -18.72 -8.19 -2.41
CA ASN A 190 -18.08 -7.52 -3.55
C ASN A 190 -17.50 -8.47 -4.60
N SER A 191 -17.20 -9.72 -4.29
CA SER A 191 -16.49 -10.63 -5.18
C SER A 191 -17.14 -10.81 -6.56
N GLU A 192 -18.45 -11.06 -6.62
CA GLU A 192 -19.16 -11.23 -7.89
C GLU A 192 -19.26 -9.94 -8.71
N LYS A 193 -19.36 -8.79 -8.03
CA LYS A 193 -19.36 -7.48 -8.69
C LYS A 193 -18.00 -7.19 -9.33
N LEU A 194 -16.92 -7.48 -8.60
CA LEU A 194 -15.55 -7.34 -9.09
C LEU A 194 -15.28 -8.24 -10.30
N LYS A 195 -15.71 -9.50 -10.26
CA LYS A 195 -15.62 -10.43 -11.39
C LYS A 195 -16.35 -9.88 -12.62
N LYS A 196 -17.57 -9.37 -12.46
CA LYS A 196 -18.34 -8.74 -13.55
C LYS A 196 -17.66 -7.50 -14.13
N GLU A 197 -16.91 -6.76 -13.34
CA GLU A 197 -16.10 -5.62 -13.77
C GLU A 197 -14.72 -6.04 -14.32
N GLY A 198 -14.44 -7.35 -14.43
CA GLY A 198 -13.24 -7.91 -15.06
C GLY A 198 -12.04 -8.06 -14.14
N TYR A 199 -12.25 -8.10 -12.83
CA TYR A 199 -11.20 -8.46 -11.88
C TYR A 199 -11.03 -9.96 -11.77
N GLU A 200 -9.80 -10.42 -11.68
CA GLU A 200 -9.48 -11.70 -11.10
C GLU A 200 -9.63 -11.59 -9.59
N VAL A 201 -10.52 -12.42 -9.01
CA VAL A 201 -10.82 -12.36 -7.58
C VAL A 201 -10.28 -13.61 -6.91
N ILE A 202 -9.38 -13.41 -5.96
CA ILE A 202 -8.67 -14.45 -5.22
C ILE A 202 -9.02 -14.30 -3.73
N VAL A 203 -9.25 -15.40 -3.03
CA VAL A 203 -9.43 -15.41 -1.58
C VAL A 203 -8.37 -16.29 -0.92
N LEU A 204 -7.64 -15.72 0.03
CA LEU A 204 -6.79 -16.42 0.97
C LEU A 204 -7.57 -16.53 2.29
N ASP A 205 -8.22 -17.67 2.51
CA ASP A 205 -9.14 -17.87 3.63
C ASP A 205 -8.47 -18.65 4.76
N LEU A 206 -7.95 -17.92 5.75
CA LEU A 206 -7.32 -18.53 6.93
C LEU A 206 -8.35 -19.12 7.91
N LYS A 207 -9.66 -18.87 7.73
CA LYS A 207 -10.73 -19.47 8.52
C LYS A 207 -11.14 -20.82 7.93
N ASN A 208 -11.41 -20.88 6.63
CA ASN A 208 -11.82 -22.06 5.90
C ASN A 208 -10.74 -22.45 4.88
N ALA A 209 -9.61 -22.93 5.37
CA ALA A 209 -8.42 -23.13 4.56
C ALA A 209 -8.63 -24.06 3.35
N PHE A 210 -9.53 -25.07 3.43
CA PHE A 210 -9.87 -25.92 2.29
C PHE A 210 -10.64 -25.21 1.15
N SER A 211 -11.19 -24.02 1.41
CA SER A 211 -11.84 -23.19 0.38
C SER A 211 -10.93 -22.05 -0.11
N SER A 212 -9.70 -21.99 0.39
CA SER A 212 -8.72 -20.98 0.07
C SER A 212 -8.03 -21.26 -1.27
N ALA A 213 -7.56 -20.20 -1.92
CA ALA A 213 -6.48 -20.32 -2.89
C ALA A 213 -5.23 -20.86 -2.19
N GLN A 214 -4.39 -21.58 -2.93
CA GLN A 214 -3.15 -22.15 -2.42
C GLN A 214 -1.99 -21.18 -2.65
N TRP A 215 -1.13 -21.08 -1.63
CA TRP A 215 0.09 -20.31 -1.65
C TRP A 215 1.11 -20.97 -0.72
N ASN A 216 2.19 -21.48 -1.29
CA ASN A 216 3.26 -22.09 -0.54
C ASN A 216 4.35 -21.05 -0.25
N PRO A 217 4.55 -20.64 1.03
CA PRO A 217 5.54 -19.64 1.40
C PRO A 217 6.99 -20.00 1.03
N LEU A 218 7.28 -21.26 0.84
CA LEU A 218 8.62 -21.76 0.53
C LEU A 218 8.90 -21.89 -0.97
N SER A 219 7.87 -21.84 -1.82
CA SER A 219 7.98 -22.06 -3.27
C SER A 219 9.01 -21.19 -3.94
N HIS A 220 9.06 -19.91 -3.60
CA HIS A 220 10.00 -18.99 -4.25
C HIS A 220 11.47 -19.35 -3.92
N ALA A 221 11.76 -19.65 -2.66
CA ALA A 221 13.08 -20.09 -2.26
C ALA A 221 13.48 -21.39 -2.98
N TYR A 222 12.52 -22.32 -3.14
CA TYR A 222 12.73 -23.54 -3.93
C TYR A 222 13.05 -23.22 -5.38
N ASP A 223 12.24 -22.41 -6.04
CA ASP A 223 12.39 -22.10 -7.47
C ASP A 223 13.74 -21.39 -7.74
N VAL A 224 14.11 -20.42 -6.89
CA VAL A 224 15.41 -19.71 -7.00
C VAL A 224 16.57 -20.66 -6.76
N TYR A 225 16.46 -21.55 -5.77
CA TYR A 225 17.49 -22.55 -5.47
C TYR A 225 17.65 -23.55 -6.61
N GLN A 226 16.57 -24.10 -7.15
CA GLN A 226 16.59 -25.00 -8.32
C GLN A 226 17.22 -24.32 -9.54
N ARG A 227 16.87 -23.05 -9.77
CA ARG A 227 17.46 -22.26 -10.85
C ARG A 227 18.97 -22.13 -10.69
N ALA A 228 19.47 -21.90 -9.46
CA ALA A 228 20.91 -21.79 -9.20
C ALA A 228 21.67 -23.02 -9.72
N PHE A 229 21.09 -24.22 -9.58
CA PHE A 229 21.72 -25.48 -10.00
C PHE A 229 21.34 -25.95 -11.41
N SER A 230 20.58 -25.16 -12.16
CA SER A 230 20.14 -25.50 -13.53
C SER A 230 20.46 -24.41 -14.58
N LEU A 231 21.36 -23.48 -14.27
CA LEU A 231 21.72 -22.36 -15.17
C LEU A 231 22.19 -22.79 -16.54
N GLU A 232 22.83 -23.95 -16.65
CA GLU A 232 23.30 -24.51 -17.93
C GLU A 232 22.17 -24.72 -18.93
N LYS A 233 20.95 -25.01 -18.44
CA LYS A 233 19.76 -25.19 -19.29
C LYS A 233 19.26 -23.88 -19.90
N GLU A 234 19.66 -22.74 -19.35
CA GLU A 234 19.31 -21.40 -19.85
C GLU A 234 20.23 -20.92 -20.95
N VAL A 235 21.38 -21.60 -21.15
CA VAL A 235 22.36 -21.24 -22.16
C VAL A 235 21.88 -21.70 -23.55
N LYS A 236 21.85 -20.76 -24.48
CA LYS A 236 21.63 -21.05 -25.91
C LYS A 236 22.91 -20.86 -26.69
N VAL A 237 23.16 -21.78 -27.59
CA VAL A 237 24.32 -21.72 -28.52
C VAL A 237 23.82 -21.24 -29.87
N HIS A 238 24.41 -20.18 -30.38
CA HIS A 238 24.15 -19.61 -31.69
C HIS A 238 25.31 -19.93 -32.65
N ALA A 239 24.96 -20.20 -33.90
CA ALA A 239 25.96 -20.50 -34.94
C ALA A 239 26.69 -19.22 -35.37
N SER A 240 27.86 -19.41 -35.97
CA SER A 240 28.58 -18.33 -36.66
C SER A 240 27.70 -17.73 -37.77
N GLY A 241 27.64 -16.39 -37.83
CA GLY A 241 26.79 -15.65 -38.76
C GLY A 241 25.47 -15.14 -38.16
N ASP A 242 25.03 -15.65 -37.00
CA ASP A 242 23.89 -15.13 -36.29
C ASP A 242 24.18 -13.74 -35.67
N ASP A 243 23.31 -12.78 -35.86
CA ASP A 243 23.51 -11.39 -35.43
C ASP A 243 23.09 -11.17 -33.95
N PRO A 244 24.05 -10.85 -33.07
CA PRO A 244 23.77 -10.62 -31.64
C PRO A 244 23.23 -9.22 -31.30
N LYS A 245 22.85 -8.38 -32.27
CA LYS A 245 22.41 -6.96 -32.04
C LYS A 245 21.33 -6.78 -31.00
N LYS A 246 20.55 -7.83 -30.69
CA LYS A 246 19.50 -7.82 -29.67
C LYS A 246 20.02 -7.98 -28.24
N TYR A 247 21.30 -8.31 -28.08
CA TYR A 247 21.89 -8.67 -26.79
C TYR A 247 22.95 -7.67 -26.38
N LYS A 248 23.10 -7.52 -25.04
CA LYS A 248 24.25 -6.80 -24.49
C LYS A 248 25.51 -7.64 -24.76
N LEU A 249 26.48 -7.06 -25.45
CA LEU A 249 27.74 -7.75 -25.74
C LEU A 249 28.68 -7.68 -24.53
N MET A 250 29.21 -8.82 -24.12
CA MET A 250 30.39 -8.90 -23.23
C MET A 250 31.64 -8.80 -24.10
N LEU A 251 32.08 -7.57 -24.32
CA LEU A 251 33.25 -7.26 -25.12
C LEU A 251 34.49 -7.29 -24.22
N GLU A 252 35.28 -8.34 -24.34
CA GLU A 252 36.68 -8.33 -23.85
C GLU A 252 37.68 -8.16 -25.01
N GLN A 253 37.28 -8.36 -26.28
CA GLN A 253 38.12 -8.21 -27.49
C GLN A 253 37.28 -7.96 -28.75
N GLU A 254 37.90 -7.48 -29.84
CA GLU A 254 37.29 -7.43 -31.18
C GLU A 254 36.83 -8.82 -31.61
N PHE A 255 35.59 -8.93 -32.07
CA PHE A 255 34.95 -10.20 -32.33
C PHE A 255 34.30 -10.25 -33.70
N ASP A 256 34.55 -11.31 -34.44
CA ASP A 256 33.91 -11.62 -35.71
C ASP A 256 32.82 -12.69 -35.55
N PHE A 257 31.55 -12.24 -35.49
CA PHE A 257 30.39 -13.13 -35.41
C PHE A 257 30.19 -14.02 -36.66
N ASN A 258 30.84 -13.70 -37.74
CA ASN A 258 30.71 -14.48 -38.99
C ASN A 258 31.50 -15.78 -38.94
N THR A 259 32.51 -15.88 -38.08
CA THR A 259 33.43 -17.01 -38.04
C THR A 259 33.36 -17.86 -36.79
N THR A 260 32.66 -17.39 -35.73
CA THR A 260 32.70 -18.05 -34.42
C THR A 260 31.27 -18.20 -33.83
N ASN A 261 31.00 -19.39 -33.27
CA ASN A 261 29.78 -19.61 -32.47
C ASN A 261 29.83 -18.76 -31.19
N TRP A 262 28.66 -18.31 -30.76
CA TRP A 262 28.54 -17.52 -29.54
C TRP A 262 27.46 -18.07 -28.64
N TYR A 263 27.42 -17.63 -27.37
CA TYR A 263 26.50 -18.12 -26.34
C TYR A 263 25.60 -17.00 -25.87
N GLU A 264 24.29 -17.27 -25.81
CA GLU A 264 23.31 -16.39 -25.17
C GLU A 264 23.02 -16.90 -23.75
N PHE A 265 23.17 -16.02 -22.79
CA PHE A 265 22.76 -16.26 -21.40
C PHE A 265 22.32 -14.96 -20.76
N ASN A 266 21.15 -14.97 -20.11
CA ASN A 266 20.61 -13.83 -19.37
C ASN A 266 20.58 -12.51 -20.19
N LYS A 267 20.21 -12.58 -21.48
CA LYS A 267 20.20 -11.46 -22.45
C LYS A 267 21.58 -10.85 -22.74
N VAL A 268 22.63 -11.57 -22.47
CA VAL A 268 24.01 -11.21 -22.80
C VAL A 268 24.55 -12.20 -23.81
N ALA A 269 25.29 -11.71 -24.81
CA ALA A 269 26.04 -12.53 -25.77
C ALA A 269 27.48 -12.71 -25.29
N TYR A 270 27.89 -13.95 -25.13
CA TYR A 270 29.26 -14.35 -24.73
C TYR A 270 29.95 -15.03 -25.86
N LEU A 271 31.22 -14.69 -26.04
CA LEU A 271 32.09 -15.20 -27.08
C LEU A 271 32.98 -16.33 -26.58
N SER A 272 33.30 -16.24 -25.31
CA SER A 272 34.16 -17.19 -24.63
C SER A 272 33.32 -18.00 -23.66
N LYS A 273 33.45 -19.33 -23.74
CA LYS A 273 32.86 -20.24 -22.78
C LYS A 273 33.38 -19.96 -21.36
N GLN A 274 34.62 -19.52 -21.25
CA GLN A 274 35.24 -19.19 -19.96
C GLN A 274 34.57 -17.96 -19.30
N SER A 275 34.26 -16.89 -20.08
CA SER A 275 33.55 -15.72 -19.57
C SER A 275 32.13 -16.07 -19.18
N LEU A 276 31.42 -16.89 -19.97
CA LEU A 276 30.10 -17.41 -19.64
C LEU A 276 30.12 -18.19 -18.33
N GLU A 277 31.02 -19.16 -18.17
CA GLU A 277 31.13 -19.97 -16.96
C GLU A 277 31.49 -19.16 -15.72
N ARG A 278 32.33 -18.11 -15.86
CA ARG A 278 32.64 -17.18 -14.78
C ARG A 278 31.33 -16.47 -14.30
N ASP A 279 30.56 -15.91 -15.22
CA ASP A 279 29.36 -15.18 -14.90
C ASP A 279 28.25 -16.12 -14.38
N MET A 280 28.19 -17.34 -14.90
CA MET A 280 27.30 -18.38 -14.37
C MET A 280 27.67 -18.76 -12.93
N ARG A 281 28.97 -18.91 -12.59
CA ARG A 281 29.39 -19.16 -11.19
C ARG A 281 29.02 -18.01 -10.25
N VAL A 282 29.17 -16.75 -10.70
CA VAL A 282 28.76 -15.59 -9.91
C VAL A 282 27.26 -15.59 -9.70
N LEU A 283 26.46 -15.83 -10.76
CA LEU A 283 25.02 -15.90 -10.68
C LEU A 283 24.54 -17.08 -9.82
N HIS A 284 25.18 -18.25 -9.94
CA HIS A 284 24.91 -19.41 -9.08
C HIS A 284 25.05 -19.05 -7.60
N GLY A 285 26.20 -18.44 -7.22
CA GLY A 285 26.42 -18.02 -5.84
C GLY A 285 25.35 -17.02 -5.37
N LYS A 286 25.06 -16.01 -6.20
CA LYS A 286 24.03 -15.01 -5.90
C LYS A 286 22.65 -15.64 -5.69
N LEU A 287 22.17 -16.47 -6.62
CA LEU A 287 20.84 -17.10 -6.51
C LEU A 287 20.75 -18.02 -5.28
N LYS A 288 21.83 -18.74 -4.97
CA LYS A 288 21.89 -19.55 -3.75
C LYS A 288 21.75 -18.69 -2.49
N ASP A 289 22.47 -17.58 -2.43
CA ASP A 289 22.35 -16.64 -1.29
C ASP A 289 20.98 -15.95 -1.23
N ASP A 290 20.40 -15.58 -2.38
CA ASP A 290 19.05 -15.01 -2.48
C ASP A 290 18.01 -16.01 -1.94
N ALA A 291 18.07 -17.29 -2.32
CA ALA A 291 17.18 -18.33 -1.82
C ALA A 291 17.30 -18.51 -0.29
N ILE A 292 18.53 -18.51 0.24
CA ILE A 292 18.78 -18.64 1.68
C ILE A 292 18.28 -17.39 2.44
N SER A 293 18.47 -16.21 1.88
CA SER A 293 17.94 -14.97 2.46
C SER A 293 16.42 -14.96 2.49
N GLU A 294 15.77 -15.36 1.40
CA GLU A 294 14.31 -15.51 1.34
C GLU A 294 13.81 -16.47 2.43
N LEU A 295 14.47 -17.62 2.53
CA LEU A 295 14.12 -18.62 3.55
C LEU A 295 14.26 -18.07 4.97
N LYS A 296 15.31 -17.30 5.25
CA LYS A 296 15.50 -16.64 6.54
C LYS A 296 14.35 -15.67 6.84
N ASP A 297 13.96 -14.84 5.87
CA ASP A 297 12.86 -13.88 6.02
C ASP A 297 11.54 -14.62 6.33
N VAL A 298 11.29 -15.74 5.63
CA VAL A 298 10.11 -16.59 5.84
C VAL A 298 10.10 -17.20 7.24
N VAL A 299 11.22 -17.79 7.67
CA VAL A 299 11.33 -18.41 9.01
C VAL A 299 11.15 -17.35 10.12
N GLN A 300 11.75 -16.18 9.98
CA GLN A 300 11.57 -15.08 10.93
C GLN A 300 10.14 -14.58 11.03
N SER A 301 9.38 -14.66 9.94
CA SER A 301 7.97 -14.26 9.91
C SER A 301 7.06 -15.30 10.59
N ILE A 302 7.38 -16.60 10.45
CA ILE A 302 6.60 -17.70 11.04
C ILE A 302 6.94 -17.88 12.53
N ALA A 303 8.21 -17.74 12.88
CA ALA A 303 8.75 -17.89 14.24
C ALA A 303 9.33 -16.55 14.73
N PRO A 304 8.49 -15.53 15.01
CA PRO A 304 8.98 -14.21 15.40
C PRO A 304 9.57 -14.21 16.82
N ILE A 305 10.64 -13.43 17.00
CA ILE A 305 11.22 -13.19 18.33
C ILE A 305 10.25 -12.31 19.14
N LYS A 306 9.71 -12.88 20.22
CA LYS A 306 8.75 -12.21 21.12
C LYS A 306 9.46 -11.53 22.29
N ASN A 307 10.55 -12.14 22.80
CA ASN A 307 11.34 -11.60 23.92
C ASN A 307 12.64 -10.97 23.41
N GLN A 308 12.66 -9.65 23.29
CA GLN A 308 13.84 -8.91 22.82
C GLN A 308 14.99 -8.89 23.85
N ASN A 309 14.70 -9.08 25.14
CA ASN A 309 15.72 -9.05 26.19
C ASN A 309 16.50 -10.37 26.29
N ASP A 310 15.90 -11.49 25.90
CA ASP A 310 16.55 -12.80 25.81
C ASP A 310 16.01 -13.56 24.58
N SER A 311 16.59 -13.26 23.43
CA SER A 311 16.19 -13.85 22.16
C SER A 311 16.93 -15.15 21.81
N SER A 312 17.80 -15.64 22.69
CA SER A 312 18.70 -16.77 22.39
C SER A 312 17.94 -18.06 22.07
N TRP A 313 16.88 -18.35 22.82
CA TRP A 313 16.03 -19.53 22.64
C TRP A 313 15.27 -19.52 21.31
N GLU A 314 14.61 -18.39 21.02
CA GLU A 314 13.83 -18.20 19.81
C GLU A 314 14.73 -18.16 18.57
N THR A 315 15.89 -17.50 18.66
CA THR A 315 16.90 -17.50 17.59
C THR A 315 17.41 -18.91 17.28
N THR A 316 17.62 -19.73 18.32
CA THR A 316 18.07 -21.11 18.13
C THR A 316 16.97 -21.97 17.50
N ALA A 317 15.72 -21.76 17.87
CA ALA A 317 14.58 -22.42 17.22
C ALA A 317 14.48 -22.03 15.75
N GLN A 318 14.62 -20.72 15.42
CA GLN A 318 14.69 -20.28 14.02
C GLN A 318 15.82 -20.94 13.24
N ASN A 319 17.01 -21.06 13.84
CA ASN A 319 18.14 -21.74 13.21
C ASN A 319 17.85 -23.19 12.88
N LEU A 320 17.17 -23.92 13.76
CA LEU A 320 16.79 -25.31 13.52
C LEU A 320 15.76 -25.42 12.39
N ILE A 321 14.71 -24.59 12.41
CA ILE A 321 13.71 -24.56 11.34
C ILE A 321 14.37 -24.25 10.00
N GLN A 322 15.30 -23.26 9.98
CA GLN A 322 16.06 -22.92 8.78
C GLN A 322 16.95 -24.06 8.33
N ALA A 323 17.61 -24.78 9.26
CA ALA A 323 18.45 -25.94 8.94
C ALA A 323 17.63 -27.03 8.23
N VAL A 324 16.44 -27.36 8.76
CA VAL A 324 15.55 -28.36 8.15
C VAL A 324 15.11 -27.91 6.74
N CYS A 325 14.69 -26.66 6.56
CA CYS A 325 14.32 -26.13 5.26
C CYS A 325 15.48 -26.17 4.25
N LEU A 326 16.69 -25.81 4.67
CA LEU A 326 17.89 -25.89 3.81
C LEU A 326 18.26 -27.33 3.46
N ALA A 327 18.15 -28.24 4.42
CA ALA A 327 18.38 -29.66 4.18
C ALA A 327 17.41 -30.22 3.13
N MET A 328 16.14 -29.84 3.20
CA MET A 328 15.16 -30.18 2.18
C MET A 328 15.49 -29.57 0.82
N LEU A 329 16.00 -28.31 0.74
CA LEU A 329 16.43 -27.71 -0.53
C LEU A 329 17.60 -28.49 -1.15
N GLU A 330 18.57 -28.89 -0.34
CA GLU A 330 19.69 -29.73 -0.84
C GLU A 330 19.19 -31.09 -1.37
N ASP A 331 18.26 -31.75 -0.63
CA ASP A 331 17.68 -33.02 -1.04
C ASP A 331 16.84 -32.90 -2.33
N SER A 332 16.24 -31.71 -2.61
CA SER A 332 15.47 -31.50 -3.83
C SER A 332 16.27 -31.50 -5.12
N LEU A 333 17.60 -31.40 -5.02
CA LEU A 333 18.50 -31.53 -6.18
C LEU A 333 18.68 -32.99 -6.63
N ASP A 334 18.40 -33.94 -5.73
CA ASP A 334 18.52 -35.37 -6.01
C ASP A 334 17.12 -35.98 -6.24
N LYS A 335 16.83 -36.33 -7.47
CA LYS A 335 15.53 -36.88 -7.89
C LYS A 335 15.16 -38.20 -7.19
N GLU A 336 16.15 -39.02 -6.80
CA GLU A 336 15.90 -40.31 -6.15
C GLU A 336 15.39 -40.12 -4.72
N LEU A 337 15.69 -38.99 -4.08
CA LEU A 337 15.16 -38.65 -2.77
C LEU A 337 13.70 -38.23 -2.84
N GLY A 338 13.15 -37.92 -4.01
CA GLY A 338 11.73 -37.72 -4.26
C GLY A 338 11.13 -36.47 -3.63
N LEU A 339 11.96 -35.46 -3.31
CA LEU A 339 11.49 -34.17 -2.79
C LEU A 339 11.15 -33.24 -3.96
N THR A 340 9.88 -33.11 -4.23
CA THR A 340 9.34 -32.23 -5.29
C THR A 340 8.92 -30.87 -4.72
N ARG A 341 8.55 -29.93 -5.59
CA ARG A 341 8.16 -28.58 -5.21
C ARG A 341 6.96 -28.54 -4.26
N ASP A 342 5.96 -29.38 -4.48
CA ASP A 342 4.76 -29.54 -3.65
C ASP A 342 5.05 -30.19 -2.29
N LYS A 343 6.10 -31.01 -2.21
CA LYS A 343 6.60 -31.60 -0.96
C LYS A 343 7.51 -30.65 -0.17
N TYR A 344 8.03 -29.61 -0.79
CA TYR A 344 8.80 -28.57 -0.11
C TYR A 344 7.84 -27.56 0.54
N ASN A 345 7.30 -27.91 1.70
CA ASN A 345 6.26 -27.15 2.42
C ASN A 345 6.47 -27.23 3.94
N PHE A 346 5.84 -26.33 4.68
CA PHE A 346 5.98 -26.27 6.15
C PHE A 346 5.36 -27.45 6.88
N TYR A 347 4.42 -28.17 6.27
CA TYR A 347 3.91 -29.42 6.86
C TYR A 347 5.05 -30.43 7.03
N ASN A 348 5.85 -30.63 6.00
CA ASN A 348 7.02 -31.53 6.07
C ASN A 348 8.12 -30.98 6.98
N VAL A 349 8.38 -29.66 6.95
CA VAL A 349 9.31 -29.03 7.89
C VAL A 349 8.87 -29.32 9.33
N SER A 350 7.58 -29.18 9.65
CA SER A 350 7.03 -29.47 10.96
C SER A 350 7.17 -30.95 11.33
N LYS A 351 6.87 -31.87 10.40
CA LYS A 351 7.00 -33.33 10.62
C LYS A 351 8.46 -33.73 10.88
N ILE A 352 9.40 -33.20 10.12
CA ILE A 352 10.83 -33.51 10.26
C ILE A 352 11.37 -32.91 11.57
N ALA A 353 11.12 -31.62 11.80
CA ALA A 353 11.67 -30.94 12.99
C ALA A 353 11.14 -31.49 14.29
N ASN A 354 9.89 -31.96 14.33
CA ASN A 354 9.24 -32.50 15.54
C ASN A 354 9.31 -34.04 15.63
N TYR A 355 10.07 -34.70 14.73
CA TYR A 355 10.21 -36.14 14.80
C TYR A 355 11.01 -36.54 16.04
N LEU A 356 10.48 -37.54 16.78
CA LEU A 356 11.11 -38.11 17.95
C LEU A 356 11.27 -39.62 17.79
N ASP A 357 12.48 -40.09 17.97
CA ASP A 357 12.77 -41.52 18.00
C ASP A 357 12.18 -42.15 19.27
N GLN A 358 11.36 -43.18 19.09
CA GLN A 358 10.73 -43.89 20.22
C GLN A 358 11.63 -44.96 20.85
N SER A 359 12.63 -45.38 20.11
CA SER A 359 13.60 -46.42 20.56
C SER A 359 15.00 -45.82 20.55
N GLY A 360 15.72 -45.90 21.66
CA GLY A 360 17.09 -45.44 21.76
C GLY A 360 17.34 -44.40 22.88
N ARG A 361 18.61 -44.09 23.10
CA ARG A 361 19.04 -43.14 24.13
C ARG A 361 18.89 -41.64 23.76
N ASP A 362 18.89 -41.37 22.45
CA ASP A 362 18.78 -39.99 21.92
C ASP A 362 17.45 -39.88 21.16
N PRO A 363 16.48 -39.13 21.66
CA PRO A 363 15.19 -38.95 20.98
C PRO A 363 15.30 -38.14 19.66
N TYR A 364 16.42 -37.52 19.38
CA TYR A 364 16.68 -36.74 18.17
C TYR A 364 17.68 -37.41 17.20
N ALA A 365 17.97 -38.69 17.36
CA ALA A 365 18.97 -39.42 16.57
C ALA A 365 18.69 -39.32 15.05
N SER A 366 17.47 -39.62 14.62
CA SER A 366 17.06 -39.57 13.21
C SER A 366 17.11 -38.14 12.64
N LEU A 367 16.76 -37.13 13.42
CA LEU A 367 16.88 -35.73 13.03
C LEU A 367 18.35 -35.29 12.90
N LYS A 368 19.19 -35.70 13.83
CA LYS A 368 20.65 -35.46 13.75
C LYS A 368 21.26 -36.19 12.55
N GLN A 369 20.83 -37.43 12.29
CA GLN A 369 21.24 -38.16 11.11
C GLN A 369 20.86 -37.41 9.83
N TYR A 370 19.62 -36.88 9.78
CA TYR A 370 19.11 -36.11 8.65
C TYR A 370 19.90 -34.83 8.37
N LEU A 371 20.25 -34.09 9.41
CA LEU A 371 20.93 -32.79 9.28
C LEU A 371 22.47 -32.90 9.14
N PHE A 372 23.09 -33.93 9.70
CA PHE A 372 24.57 -33.97 9.80
C PHE A 372 25.21 -35.13 9.05
N GLN A 373 24.57 -36.30 9.07
CA GLN A 373 25.12 -37.48 8.41
C GLN A 373 24.90 -37.35 6.90
N TYR A 374 25.93 -37.64 6.13
CA TYR A 374 25.93 -37.55 4.65
C TYR A 374 25.84 -36.13 4.09
N ARG A 375 26.17 -35.09 4.90
CA ARG A 375 26.31 -33.72 4.45
C ARG A 375 27.69 -33.19 4.81
N ASP A 376 28.10 -32.10 4.10
CA ASP A 376 29.36 -31.43 4.44
C ASP A 376 29.30 -30.83 5.84
N LYS A 377 30.32 -31.13 6.67
CA LYS A 377 30.45 -30.63 8.04
C LYS A 377 30.47 -29.10 8.11
N PHE A 378 30.90 -28.44 7.04
CA PHE A 378 30.98 -26.98 6.93
C PHE A 378 29.76 -26.39 6.18
N SER A 379 28.77 -27.21 5.83
CA SER A 379 27.54 -26.71 5.21
C SER A 379 26.77 -25.76 6.14
N LYS A 380 25.99 -24.86 5.54
CA LYS A 380 25.09 -23.99 6.33
C LYS A 380 24.07 -24.81 7.14
N VAL A 381 23.63 -25.97 6.61
CA VAL A 381 22.73 -26.90 7.32
C VAL A 381 23.39 -27.37 8.63
N SER A 382 24.60 -27.91 8.53
CA SER A 382 25.36 -28.39 9.69
C SER A 382 25.62 -27.27 10.70
N GLY A 383 26.00 -26.07 10.24
CA GLY A 383 26.24 -24.93 11.10
C GLY A 383 25.02 -24.50 11.89
N LEU A 384 23.86 -24.34 11.23
CA LEU A 384 22.60 -23.93 11.87
C LEU A 384 22.06 -25.04 12.80
N GLY A 385 22.06 -26.31 12.34
CA GLY A 385 21.57 -27.44 13.14
C GLY A 385 22.38 -27.69 14.40
N ASN A 386 23.72 -27.51 14.35
CA ASN A 386 24.60 -27.69 15.50
C ASN A 386 24.29 -26.69 16.63
N THR A 387 23.87 -25.49 16.34
CA THR A 387 23.50 -24.48 17.38
C THR A 387 22.34 -24.98 18.27
N ALA A 388 21.43 -25.78 17.71
CA ALA A 388 20.28 -26.28 18.43
C ALA A 388 20.52 -27.70 19.02
N LEU A 389 21.06 -28.63 18.24
CA LEU A 389 21.07 -30.06 18.58
C LEU A 389 22.34 -30.53 19.27
N ASN A 390 23.42 -29.74 19.26
CA ASN A 390 24.69 -30.07 19.92
C ASN A 390 24.82 -29.48 21.34
N ASN A 391 23.74 -29.58 22.11
CA ASN A 391 23.64 -29.07 23.50
C ASN A 391 23.22 -30.20 24.46
N ALA A 392 23.21 -29.91 25.75
CA ALA A 392 22.67 -30.83 26.74
C ALA A 392 21.19 -31.11 26.45
N GLU A 393 20.73 -32.34 26.71
CA GLU A 393 19.39 -32.82 26.33
C GLU A 393 18.26 -31.89 26.83
N ASN A 394 18.34 -31.41 28.09
CA ASN A 394 17.34 -30.47 28.62
C ASN A 394 17.31 -29.13 27.88
N THR A 395 18.46 -28.67 27.39
CA THR A 395 18.57 -27.46 26.58
C THR A 395 17.92 -27.67 25.22
N VAL A 396 18.19 -28.82 24.58
CA VAL A 396 17.56 -29.20 23.31
C VAL A 396 16.04 -29.27 23.46
N LYS A 397 15.53 -29.90 24.52
CA LYS A 397 14.07 -29.96 24.79
C LYS A 397 13.42 -28.59 24.87
N ASN A 398 14.11 -27.61 25.46
CA ASN A 398 13.60 -26.24 25.54
C ASN A 398 13.49 -25.60 24.15
N TYR A 399 14.54 -25.70 23.30
CA TYR A 399 14.48 -25.18 21.91
C TYR A 399 13.37 -25.86 21.11
N MET A 400 13.22 -27.17 21.27
CA MET A 400 12.17 -27.95 20.58
C MET A 400 10.77 -27.51 20.99
N GLY A 401 10.59 -27.00 22.23
CA GLY A 401 9.32 -26.41 22.66
C GLY A 401 8.93 -25.19 21.80
N PHE A 402 9.89 -24.30 21.51
CA PHE A 402 9.66 -23.16 20.62
C PHE A 402 9.40 -23.63 19.16
N VAL A 403 10.22 -24.53 18.62
CA VAL A 403 10.03 -25.10 17.27
C VAL A 403 8.64 -25.71 17.12
N SER A 404 8.21 -26.53 18.10
CA SER A 404 6.89 -27.17 18.09
C SER A 404 5.76 -26.13 18.14
N SER A 405 5.90 -25.11 18.97
CA SER A 405 4.91 -24.03 19.10
C SER A 405 4.76 -23.22 17.81
N ASP A 406 5.89 -22.82 17.20
CA ASP A 406 5.87 -21.97 16.00
C ASP A 406 5.39 -22.74 14.76
N LEU A 407 5.66 -24.03 14.68
CA LEU A 407 5.23 -24.89 13.57
C LEU A 407 3.87 -25.58 13.79
N ALA A 408 3.24 -25.42 14.96
CA ALA A 408 2.01 -26.14 15.32
C ALA A 408 0.88 -25.95 14.30
N MET A 409 0.72 -24.74 13.76
CA MET A 409 -0.34 -24.42 12.79
C MET A 409 -0.25 -25.27 11.50
N PHE A 410 0.94 -25.70 11.10
CA PHE A 410 1.14 -26.49 9.88
C PHE A 410 0.78 -27.97 10.04
N SER A 411 0.40 -28.39 11.26
CA SER A 411 -0.18 -29.72 11.49
C SER A 411 -1.68 -29.78 11.18
N ASP A 412 -2.33 -28.64 10.93
CA ASP A 412 -3.72 -28.56 10.50
C ASP A 412 -3.83 -28.90 9.01
N SER A 413 -4.66 -29.90 8.65
CA SER A 413 -4.81 -30.35 7.27
C SER A 413 -5.26 -29.26 6.30
N GLY A 414 -6.10 -28.32 6.76
CA GLY A 414 -6.53 -27.18 5.93
C GLY A 414 -5.38 -26.21 5.66
N ILE A 415 -4.54 -25.93 6.67
CA ILE A 415 -3.35 -25.10 6.48
C ILE A 415 -2.33 -25.84 5.62
N CYS A 416 -2.17 -27.16 5.80
CA CYS A 416 -1.32 -27.98 4.93
C CYS A 416 -1.78 -27.86 3.46
N TYR A 417 -3.09 -28.03 3.19
CA TYR A 417 -3.66 -27.83 1.85
C TYR A 417 -3.30 -26.44 1.28
N MET A 418 -3.59 -25.40 2.05
CA MET A 418 -3.40 -24.01 1.62
C MET A 418 -1.93 -23.67 1.33
N THR A 419 -0.98 -24.28 2.07
CA THR A 419 0.44 -23.96 2.01
C THR A 419 1.30 -24.97 1.28
N SER A 420 0.71 -25.98 0.59
CA SER A 420 1.46 -26.99 -0.16
C SER A 420 1.44 -26.81 -1.67
N GLY A 421 0.64 -25.89 -2.19
CA GLY A 421 0.56 -25.60 -3.62
C GLY A 421 0.52 -24.11 -3.91
N ASP A 422 0.54 -23.75 -5.18
CA ASP A 422 0.46 -22.37 -5.64
C ASP A 422 -0.60 -22.24 -6.74
N THR A 423 -1.71 -21.59 -6.42
CA THR A 423 -2.75 -21.19 -7.37
C THR A 423 -2.77 -19.67 -7.59
N ILE A 424 -1.95 -18.94 -6.84
CA ILE A 424 -1.84 -17.48 -6.91
C ILE A 424 -0.56 -17.10 -7.65
N ASP A 425 -0.68 -16.39 -8.76
CA ASP A 425 0.47 -15.76 -9.42
C ASP A 425 0.73 -14.37 -8.86
N LEU A 426 1.65 -14.28 -7.91
CA LEU A 426 2.02 -13.03 -7.25
C LEU A 426 2.67 -12.00 -8.18
N MET A 427 3.18 -12.42 -9.35
CA MET A 427 3.86 -11.56 -10.30
C MET A 427 2.94 -10.91 -11.33
N ASN A 428 1.66 -11.31 -11.40
CA ASN A 428 0.74 -10.91 -12.47
C ASN A 428 -0.23 -9.78 -12.11
N MET A 429 -0.19 -9.28 -10.87
CA MET A 429 -1.12 -8.24 -10.40
C MET A 429 -1.01 -6.91 -11.14
N ASP A 430 0.09 -6.64 -11.81
CA ASP A 430 0.27 -5.43 -12.62
C ASP A 430 -0.21 -5.58 -14.08
N GLU A 431 -0.42 -6.80 -14.52
CA GLU A 431 -0.89 -7.09 -15.89
C GLU A 431 -2.41 -7.18 -15.97
N LYS A 432 -3.03 -7.86 -15.01
CA LYS A 432 -4.49 -8.00 -14.90
C LYS A 432 -5.02 -7.29 -13.65
N PRO A 433 -6.22 -6.66 -13.71
CA PRO A 433 -6.87 -6.18 -12.51
C PRO A 433 -7.13 -7.37 -11.57
N THR A 434 -6.48 -7.38 -10.41
CA THR A 434 -6.58 -8.48 -9.45
C THR A 434 -7.02 -7.94 -8.09
N ALA A 435 -7.96 -8.63 -7.47
CA ALA A 435 -8.44 -8.35 -6.11
C ALA A 435 -8.17 -9.56 -5.22
N ILE A 436 -7.29 -9.42 -4.24
CA ILE A 436 -6.98 -10.47 -3.27
C ILE A 436 -7.64 -10.13 -1.94
N PHE A 437 -8.47 -11.02 -1.43
CA PHE A 437 -9.08 -10.92 -0.11
C PHE A 437 -8.36 -11.85 0.85
N ILE A 438 -7.85 -11.32 1.95
CA ILE A 438 -7.22 -12.10 3.02
C ILE A 438 -8.18 -12.15 4.20
N ARG A 439 -8.81 -13.28 4.38
CA ARG A 439 -9.69 -13.51 5.52
C ARG A 439 -8.89 -13.94 6.74
N ILE A 440 -8.80 -13.04 7.72
CA ILE A 440 -8.02 -13.24 8.95
C ILE A 440 -9.00 -13.33 10.12
N PRO A 441 -9.32 -14.53 10.64
CA PRO A 441 -10.26 -14.68 11.74
C PRO A 441 -9.65 -14.15 13.05
N ASP A 442 -10.40 -13.30 13.75
CA ASP A 442 -9.96 -12.73 15.04
C ASP A 442 -9.74 -13.82 16.10
N GLU A 443 -10.52 -14.89 16.06
CA GLU A 443 -10.47 -16.01 17.00
C GLU A 443 -9.29 -17.00 16.80
N LEU A 444 -8.53 -16.86 15.69
CA LEU A 444 -7.43 -17.78 15.34
C LEU A 444 -6.10 -17.02 15.21
N GLU A 445 -5.68 -16.35 16.27
CA GLU A 445 -4.44 -15.54 16.29
C GLU A 445 -3.19 -16.30 15.82
N ALA A 446 -3.13 -17.63 16.08
CA ALA A 446 -2.03 -18.48 15.64
C ALA A 446 -1.82 -18.49 14.11
N ARG A 447 -2.85 -18.13 13.31
CA ARG A 447 -2.78 -18.09 11.84
C ARG A 447 -2.43 -16.69 11.29
N HIS A 448 -2.46 -15.65 12.12
CA HIS A 448 -2.14 -14.28 11.70
C HIS A 448 -0.74 -14.10 11.09
N PRO A 449 0.32 -14.83 11.54
CA PRO A 449 1.63 -14.77 10.90
C PRO A 449 1.59 -15.12 9.40
N LEU A 450 0.72 -16.03 8.96
CA LEU A 450 0.58 -16.37 7.54
C LEU A 450 0.08 -15.19 6.70
N ALA A 451 -0.89 -14.43 7.20
CA ALA A 451 -1.39 -13.24 6.49
C ALA A 451 -0.29 -12.17 6.34
N THR A 452 0.47 -11.93 7.41
CA THR A 452 1.58 -10.98 7.40
C THR A 452 2.69 -11.41 6.44
N LEU A 453 3.04 -12.70 6.47
CA LEU A 453 4.03 -13.28 5.56
C LEU A 453 3.58 -13.18 4.10
N PHE A 454 2.30 -13.49 3.81
CA PHE A 454 1.75 -13.34 2.47
C PHE A 454 1.87 -11.92 1.94
N VAL A 455 1.47 -10.91 2.73
CA VAL A 455 1.57 -9.49 2.36
C VAL A 455 3.04 -9.09 2.13
N ALA A 456 3.96 -9.54 2.98
CA ALA A 456 5.39 -9.25 2.86
C ALA A 456 6.00 -9.88 1.60
N GLN A 457 5.69 -11.14 1.31
CA GLN A 457 6.16 -11.81 0.10
C GLN A 457 5.55 -11.21 -1.17
N LEU A 458 4.26 -10.92 -1.17
CA LEU A 458 3.63 -10.25 -2.30
C LEU A 458 4.29 -8.90 -2.59
N TYR A 459 4.52 -8.08 -1.56
CA TYR A 459 5.24 -6.83 -1.73
C TYR A 459 6.63 -7.04 -2.36
N LYS A 460 7.41 -8.02 -1.87
CA LYS A 460 8.73 -8.33 -2.39
C LYS A 460 8.68 -8.73 -3.87
N ARG A 461 7.71 -9.58 -4.25
CA ARG A 461 7.49 -9.96 -5.67
C ARG A 461 7.11 -8.78 -6.54
N LEU A 462 6.24 -7.88 -6.05
CA LEU A 462 5.86 -6.67 -6.78
C LEU A 462 7.05 -5.71 -6.97
N VAL A 463 7.94 -5.60 -5.99
CA VAL A 463 9.19 -4.82 -6.11
C VAL A 463 10.09 -5.42 -7.19
N GLU A 464 10.33 -6.73 -7.17
CA GLU A 464 11.11 -7.42 -8.19
C GLU A 464 10.51 -7.22 -9.59
N LYS A 465 9.18 -7.34 -9.71
CA LYS A 465 8.48 -7.06 -10.98
C LYS A 465 8.71 -5.61 -11.43
N ALA A 466 8.57 -4.63 -10.53
CA ALA A 466 8.80 -3.22 -10.83
C ALA A 466 10.22 -2.98 -11.33
N ASP A 467 11.21 -3.60 -10.70
CA ASP A 467 12.62 -3.48 -11.10
C ASP A 467 12.86 -4.03 -12.52
N THR A 468 12.19 -5.13 -12.91
CA THR A 468 12.24 -5.66 -14.29
C THR A 468 11.57 -4.72 -15.32
N LEU A 469 10.67 -3.84 -14.88
CA LEU A 469 9.93 -2.89 -15.71
C LEU A 469 10.54 -1.48 -15.72
N GLY A 470 11.74 -1.31 -15.18
CA GLY A 470 12.42 0.00 -15.13
C GLY A 470 12.04 0.84 -13.91
N GLY A 471 11.62 0.20 -12.82
CA GLY A 471 11.44 0.79 -11.50
C GLY A 471 9.98 1.06 -11.09
N LYS A 472 8.99 0.80 -11.96
CA LYS A 472 7.58 1.02 -11.64
C LYS A 472 6.67 -0.01 -12.30
N LEU A 473 5.64 -0.45 -11.58
CA LEU A 473 4.59 -1.32 -12.09
C LEU A 473 3.74 -0.61 -13.16
N LYS A 474 3.23 -1.38 -14.13
CA LYS A 474 2.31 -0.87 -15.18
C LYS A 474 0.97 -0.46 -14.59
N ARG A 475 0.52 -1.15 -13.55
CA ARG A 475 -0.72 -0.94 -12.81
C ARG A 475 -0.41 -0.68 -11.34
N ASN A 476 -1.05 0.32 -10.74
CA ASN A 476 -0.92 0.55 -9.31
C ASN A 476 -1.51 -0.62 -8.51
N VAL A 477 -0.88 -0.94 -7.38
CA VAL A 477 -1.33 -1.97 -6.44
C VAL A 477 -1.55 -1.33 -5.07
N TYR A 478 -2.74 -1.55 -4.50
CA TYR A 478 -3.13 -1.02 -3.19
C TYR A 478 -3.22 -2.14 -2.16
N PHE A 479 -2.62 -1.93 -1.00
CA PHE A 479 -2.82 -2.75 0.19
C PHE A 479 -3.79 -2.03 1.13
N LEU A 480 -5.03 -2.50 1.16
CA LEU A 480 -6.10 -1.97 2.02
C LEU A 480 -6.12 -2.79 3.30
N LEU A 481 -5.33 -2.38 4.29
CA LEU A 481 -5.10 -3.14 5.52
C LEU A 481 -6.11 -2.72 6.59
N ASP A 482 -7.32 -3.29 6.52
CA ASP A 482 -8.33 -3.12 7.58
C ASP A 482 -7.88 -3.84 8.85
N GLU A 483 -8.08 -3.19 10.00
CA GLU A 483 -7.64 -3.68 11.31
C GLU A 483 -6.13 -3.97 11.40
N PHE A 484 -5.30 -3.16 10.77
CA PHE A 484 -3.83 -3.29 10.79
C PHE A 484 -3.26 -3.41 12.21
N GLY A 485 -3.90 -2.80 13.19
CA GLY A 485 -3.54 -2.92 14.61
C GLY A 485 -3.52 -4.37 15.11
N ASN A 486 -4.33 -5.26 14.55
CA ASN A 486 -4.45 -6.66 14.98
C ASN A 486 -3.47 -7.59 14.22
N MET A 487 -2.91 -7.16 13.08
CA MET A 487 -1.93 -7.96 12.33
C MET A 487 -0.60 -8.06 13.09
N PRO A 488 0.17 -9.15 12.97
CA PRO A 488 1.54 -9.22 13.47
C PRO A 488 2.43 -8.11 12.89
N LYS A 489 3.54 -7.81 13.58
CA LYS A 489 4.50 -6.81 13.12
C LYS A 489 5.12 -7.20 11.78
N PHE A 490 5.08 -6.29 10.81
CA PHE A 490 5.88 -6.40 9.58
C PHE A 490 7.31 -5.94 9.86
N THR A 491 8.28 -6.75 9.49
CA THR A 491 9.71 -6.39 9.62
C THR A 491 10.03 -5.21 8.70
N ASN A 492 10.71 -4.17 9.21
CA ASN A 492 11.15 -3.00 8.45
C ASN A 492 10.02 -2.27 7.67
N PHE A 493 8.82 -2.23 8.24
CA PHE A 493 7.65 -1.67 7.54
C PHE A 493 7.81 -0.19 7.17
N GLY A 494 8.45 0.61 8.02
CA GLY A 494 8.75 2.02 7.72
C GLY A 494 9.62 2.17 6.47
N ALA A 495 10.64 1.33 6.30
CA ALA A 495 11.47 1.31 5.09
C ALA A 495 10.68 0.83 3.86
N THR A 496 9.81 -0.16 4.03
CA THR A 496 8.88 -0.62 2.98
C THR A 496 8.04 0.52 2.44
N LEU A 497 7.39 1.30 3.30
CA LEU A 497 6.57 2.45 2.91
C LEU A 497 7.38 3.52 2.15
N ALA A 498 8.60 3.82 2.62
CA ALA A 498 9.45 4.83 1.99
C ALA A 498 9.75 4.51 0.51
N VAL A 499 9.88 3.23 0.16
CA VAL A 499 10.28 2.75 -1.17
C VAL A 499 9.08 2.39 -2.06
N ALA A 500 8.00 1.87 -1.49
CA ALA A 500 6.84 1.31 -2.20
C ALA A 500 6.17 2.31 -3.16
N ARG A 501 6.01 3.57 -2.72
CA ARG A 501 5.33 4.62 -3.49
C ARG A 501 5.93 4.83 -4.87
N GLY A 502 7.28 4.88 -4.96
CA GLY A 502 7.98 5.05 -6.23
C GLY A 502 7.70 3.95 -7.24
N ARG A 503 7.40 2.75 -6.76
CA ARG A 503 7.13 1.55 -7.56
C ARG A 503 5.65 1.39 -7.96
N GLY A 504 4.76 2.29 -7.53
CA GLY A 504 3.32 2.19 -7.79
C GLY A 504 2.60 1.27 -6.81
N ILE A 505 3.14 1.11 -5.60
CA ILE A 505 2.57 0.30 -4.51
C ILE A 505 2.16 1.25 -3.38
N PHE A 506 0.91 1.15 -2.92
CA PHE A 506 0.33 2.06 -1.94
C PHE A 506 -0.31 1.28 -0.79
N TYR A 507 -0.23 1.85 0.41
CA TYR A 507 -0.81 1.26 1.61
C TYR A 507 -1.86 2.20 2.19
N GLU A 508 -3.03 1.67 2.45
CA GLU A 508 -4.08 2.24 3.28
C GLU A 508 -4.10 1.48 4.61
N ILE A 509 -3.68 2.14 5.68
CA ILE A 509 -3.50 1.55 6.99
C ILE A 509 -4.65 2.01 7.88
N VAL A 510 -5.49 1.07 8.30
CA VAL A 510 -6.64 1.37 9.17
C VAL A 510 -6.31 1.02 10.61
N LEU A 511 -6.41 2.00 11.49
CA LEU A 511 -6.08 1.90 12.90
C LEU A 511 -7.25 2.39 13.77
N GLN A 512 -7.29 1.93 15.01
CA GLN A 512 -8.20 2.49 16.01
C GLN A 512 -7.57 3.69 16.72
N SER A 513 -6.25 3.64 16.93
CA SER A 513 -5.49 4.69 17.59
C SER A 513 -4.02 4.68 17.17
N TYR A 514 -3.30 5.77 17.41
CA TYR A 514 -1.83 5.80 17.21
C TYR A 514 -1.09 4.89 18.20
N SER A 515 -1.63 4.65 19.38
CA SER A 515 -1.02 3.75 20.36
C SER A 515 -0.91 2.32 19.87
N GLN A 516 -1.78 1.88 18.94
CA GLN A 516 -1.62 0.58 18.28
C GLN A 516 -0.29 0.48 17.50
N LEU A 517 0.15 1.56 16.85
CA LEU A 517 1.46 1.58 16.19
C LEU A 517 2.60 1.57 17.24
N THR A 518 2.49 2.44 18.24
CA THR A 518 3.54 2.58 19.26
C THR A 518 3.74 1.29 20.06
N SER A 519 2.66 0.63 20.46
CA SER A 519 2.73 -0.64 21.20
C SER A 519 3.34 -1.77 20.38
N LYS A 520 3.07 -1.79 19.06
CA LYS A 520 3.52 -2.86 18.17
C LYS A 520 4.91 -2.64 17.60
N TYR A 521 5.21 -1.42 17.17
CA TYR A 521 6.46 -1.06 16.48
C TYR A 521 7.47 -0.31 17.34
N GLY A 522 7.05 0.17 18.51
CA GLY A 522 7.81 1.13 19.33
C GLY A 522 7.62 2.57 18.84
N GLU A 523 8.05 3.54 19.65
CA GLU A 523 7.84 4.97 19.34
C GLU A 523 8.53 5.42 18.05
N GLN A 524 9.78 5.00 17.82
CA GLN A 524 10.57 5.43 16.66
C GLN A 524 10.01 4.89 15.35
N GLU A 525 9.83 3.58 15.24
CA GLU A 525 9.32 2.94 14.04
C GLU A 525 7.86 3.36 13.78
N GLY A 526 7.01 3.44 14.84
CA GLY A 526 5.64 3.93 14.73
C GLY A 526 5.57 5.37 14.17
N LYS A 527 6.51 6.23 14.56
CA LYS A 527 6.64 7.58 14.00
C LYS A 527 7.06 7.55 12.53
N ILE A 528 8.04 6.73 12.17
CA ILE A 528 8.49 6.57 10.78
C ILE A 528 7.33 6.10 9.89
N ILE A 529 6.51 5.15 10.35
CA ILE A 529 5.32 4.69 9.63
C ILE A 529 4.35 5.85 9.39
N ARG A 530 4.07 6.66 10.41
CA ARG A 530 3.18 7.82 10.29
C ARG A 530 3.74 8.88 9.33
N ASP A 531 5.03 9.17 9.40
CA ASP A 531 5.69 10.17 8.56
C ASP A 531 5.68 9.76 7.08
N ASN A 532 5.73 8.46 6.79
CA ASN A 532 5.58 7.92 5.44
C ASN A 532 4.12 7.90 4.93
N CYS A 533 3.14 8.17 5.81
CA CYS A 533 1.73 8.33 5.47
C CYS A 533 1.30 9.80 5.56
N PRO A 534 1.61 10.61 4.55
CA PRO A 534 1.39 12.07 4.59
C PRO A 534 -0.10 12.47 4.58
N ILE A 535 -0.99 11.54 4.31
CA ILE A 535 -2.43 11.73 4.42
C ILE A 535 -2.93 10.93 5.64
N GLN A 536 -3.62 11.63 6.53
CA GLN A 536 -4.23 11.03 7.70
C GLN A 536 -5.71 11.43 7.77
N VAL A 537 -6.57 10.42 7.87
CA VAL A 537 -8.02 10.58 7.92
C VAL A 537 -8.51 10.22 9.31
N TYR A 538 -9.13 11.15 9.99
CA TYR A 538 -9.73 10.92 11.30
C TYR A 538 -11.24 10.74 11.17
N VAL A 539 -11.72 9.64 11.70
CA VAL A 539 -13.14 9.23 11.68
C VAL A 539 -13.73 9.25 13.09
N GLY A 540 -12.88 9.10 14.10
CA GLY A 540 -13.22 9.12 15.51
C GLY A 540 -12.27 8.22 16.30
N SER A 541 -11.82 8.66 17.46
CA SER A 541 -11.03 7.86 18.41
C SER A 541 -11.47 8.20 19.83
N ASP A 542 -11.60 7.17 20.67
CA ASP A 542 -11.91 7.34 22.09
C ASP A 542 -10.63 7.55 22.92
N GLU A 543 -9.45 7.39 22.30
CA GLU A 543 -8.16 7.52 22.99
C GLU A 543 -7.72 8.97 23.06
N TYR A 544 -7.50 9.48 24.29
CA TYR A 544 -7.10 10.87 24.51
C TYR A 544 -5.77 11.25 23.84
N ASN A 545 -4.75 10.39 23.92
CA ASN A 545 -3.43 10.68 23.36
C ASN A 545 -3.50 10.83 21.82
N THR A 546 -4.24 9.93 21.16
CA THR A 546 -4.50 10.03 19.71
C THR A 546 -5.22 11.33 19.36
N ASN A 547 -6.22 11.71 20.15
CA ASN A 547 -6.96 12.96 19.92
C ASN A 547 -6.07 14.18 20.15
N GLU A 548 -5.22 14.16 21.18
CA GLU A 548 -4.26 15.24 21.44
C GLU A 548 -3.26 15.41 20.29
N GLU A 549 -2.66 14.31 19.84
CA GLU A 549 -1.72 14.33 18.72
C GLU A 549 -2.41 14.79 17.43
N PHE A 550 -3.60 14.28 17.14
CA PHE A 550 -4.33 14.67 15.94
C PHE A 550 -4.74 16.14 15.95
N SER A 551 -5.18 16.66 17.11
CA SER A 551 -5.47 18.07 17.31
C SER A 551 -4.23 18.96 17.08
N LYS A 552 -3.05 18.55 17.56
CA LYS A 552 -1.78 19.24 17.32
C LYS A 552 -1.43 19.26 15.83
N LEU A 553 -1.65 18.16 15.10
CA LEU A 553 -1.42 18.07 13.65
C LEU A 553 -2.39 18.94 12.84
N LEU A 554 -3.64 19.11 13.28
CA LEU A 554 -4.59 20.04 12.69
C LEU A 554 -4.12 21.49 12.78
N GLY A 555 -3.35 21.81 13.81
CA GLY A 555 -2.82 23.15 14.06
C GLY A 555 -3.78 24.06 14.81
N ASN A 556 -3.40 25.33 14.93
CA ASN A 556 -4.11 26.32 15.70
C ASN A 556 -4.68 27.43 14.82
N LYS A 557 -5.80 27.99 15.22
CA LYS A 557 -6.36 29.25 14.69
C LYS A 557 -6.17 30.37 15.69
N THR A 558 -5.99 31.57 15.19
CA THR A 558 -5.88 32.78 16.02
C THR A 558 -7.25 33.39 16.19
N ILE A 559 -7.65 33.66 17.43
CA ILE A 559 -8.88 34.33 17.76
C ILE A 559 -8.60 35.64 18.52
N GLU A 560 -9.45 36.63 18.32
CA GLU A 560 -9.44 37.86 19.10
C GLU A 560 -10.50 37.71 20.20
N ILE A 561 -10.07 37.85 21.45
CA ILE A 561 -10.96 37.83 22.61
C ILE A 561 -11.13 39.24 23.10
N GLU A 562 -12.35 39.76 23.09
CA GLU A 562 -12.68 41.01 23.76
C GLU A 562 -13.08 40.70 25.22
N SER A 563 -12.29 41.20 26.15
CA SER A 563 -12.70 41.21 27.55
C SER A 563 -13.25 42.58 27.91
N ILE A 564 -14.48 42.61 28.44
CA ILE A 564 -15.13 43.82 28.89
C ILE A 564 -15.07 43.82 30.43
N SER A 565 -14.34 44.77 30.97
CA SER A 565 -14.30 44.99 32.42
C SER A 565 -15.16 46.22 32.76
N THR A 566 -16.18 46.01 33.57
CA THR A 566 -17.07 47.05 34.04
C THR A 566 -16.65 47.49 35.45
N SER A 567 -16.24 48.71 35.63
CA SER A 567 -15.97 49.28 36.96
C SER A 567 -16.91 50.45 37.25
N LYS A 568 -17.44 50.52 38.49
CA LYS A 568 -18.25 51.67 38.91
C LYS A 568 -17.30 52.81 39.24
N GLY A 569 -17.44 53.91 38.51
CA GLY A 569 -16.74 55.13 38.83
C GLY A 569 -17.27 55.82 40.12
N PRO A 570 -16.54 56.77 40.66
CA PRO A 570 -16.98 57.52 41.84
C PRO A 570 -18.34 58.19 41.67
N ASP A 571 -18.78 58.47 40.44
CA ASP A 571 -20.03 59.12 40.05
C ASP A 571 -21.18 58.11 39.82
N GLY A 572 -21.01 56.86 40.20
CA GLY A 572 -22.05 55.83 40.05
C GLY A 572 -22.28 55.37 38.59
N LYS A 573 -21.54 55.87 37.63
CA LYS A 573 -21.62 55.43 36.24
C LYS A 573 -20.69 54.27 35.97
N ASP A 574 -21.19 53.29 35.19
CA ASP A 574 -20.39 52.14 34.76
C ASP A 574 -19.37 52.57 33.68
N ASN A 575 -18.07 52.41 34.01
CA ASN A 575 -17.01 52.58 33.05
C ASN A 575 -16.64 51.24 32.44
N GLU A 576 -16.92 51.07 31.17
CA GLU A 576 -16.51 49.87 30.41
C GLU A 576 -15.11 50.06 29.82
N THR A 577 -14.21 49.17 30.22
CA THR A 577 -12.90 49.08 29.60
C THR A 577 -12.88 47.81 28.71
N LYS A 578 -12.72 48.00 27.41
CA LYS A 578 -12.58 46.90 26.43
C LYS A 578 -11.10 46.67 26.19
N SER A 579 -10.66 45.46 26.52
CA SER A 579 -9.31 45.01 26.13
C SER A 579 -9.40 43.88 25.10
N LYS A 580 -8.61 43.96 24.05
CA LYS A 580 -8.55 42.94 22.98
C LYS A 580 -7.26 42.13 23.21
N GLN A 581 -7.42 40.82 23.37
CA GLN A 581 -6.29 39.88 23.45
C GLN A 581 -6.36 38.91 22.26
N ILE A 582 -5.19 38.68 21.67
CA ILE A 582 -5.05 37.70 20.60
C ILE A 582 -4.62 36.35 21.25
N GLN A 583 -5.39 35.31 21.04
CA GLN A 583 -5.10 33.99 21.58
C GLN A 583 -5.07 32.95 20.45
N SER A 584 -4.10 32.03 20.54
CA SER A 584 -4.02 30.86 19.67
C SER A 584 -4.81 29.72 20.31
N ILE A 585 -5.78 29.16 19.61
CA ILE A 585 -6.55 27.99 20.05
C ILE A 585 -6.48 26.90 18.98
N PRO A 586 -6.56 25.61 19.36
CA PRO A 586 -6.66 24.52 18.39
C PRO A 586 -7.83 24.72 17.42
N ILE A 587 -7.67 24.34 16.15
CA ILE A 587 -8.79 24.36 15.17
C ILE A 587 -9.92 23.45 15.66
N VAL A 588 -9.57 22.27 16.17
CA VAL A 588 -10.47 21.34 16.86
C VAL A 588 -9.75 20.90 18.12
N ALA A 589 -10.34 21.14 19.27
CA ALA A 589 -9.75 20.76 20.55
C ALA A 589 -9.78 19.23 20.73
N PRO A 590 -8.85 18.63 21.49
CA PRO A 590 -8.79 17.17 21.68
C PRO A 590 -10.12 16.57 22.21
N HIS A 591 -10.82 17.27 23.07
CA HIS A 591 -12.10 16.84 23.63
C HIS A 591 -13.29 16.97 22.65
N GLU A 592 -13.14 17.77 21.59
CA GLU A 592 -14.16 17.93 20.54
C GLU A 592 -14.06 16.82 19.47
N LEU A 593 -12.85 16.24 19.28
CA LEU A 593 -12.61 15.22 18.28
C LEU A 593 -13.52 13.99 18.41
N PRO A 594 -13.75 13.40 19.60
CA PRO A 594 -14.66 12.27 19.76
C PRO A 594 -16.13 12.61 19.43
N THR A 595 -16.50 13.88 19.47
CA THR A 595 -17.88 14.34 19.22
C THR A 595 -18.18 14.58 17.75
N ILE A 596 -17.21 14.36 16.87
CA ILE A 596 -17.41 14.52 15.42
C ILE A 596 -18.50 13.55 14.96
N ARG A 597 -19.49 14.10 14.26
CA ARG A 597 -20.63 13.33 13.75
C ARG A 597 -20.16 12.20 12.83
N LYS A 598 -20.86 11.06 12.88
CA LYS A 598 -20.53 9.86 12.06
C LYS A 598 -20.50 10.13 10.55
N GLU A 599 -21.17 11.19 10.08
CA GLU A 599 -21.20 11.58 8.66
C GLU A 599 -19.98 12.40 8.24
N LYS A 600 -19.05 12.71 9.15
CA LYS A 600 -17.91 13.60 8.88
C LYS A 600 -16.59 12.93 9.18
N CYS A 601 -15.57 13.38 8.48
CA CYS A 601 -14.17 13.01 8.73
C CYS A 601 -13.27 14.24 8.59
N LEU A 602 -12.11 14.20 9.25
CA LEU A 602 -11.07 15.20 9.08
C LEU A 602 -9.94 14.59 8.27
N VAL A 603 -9.40 15.35 7.34
CA VAL A 603 -8.27 14.91 6.50
C VAL A 603 -7.12 15.89 6.67
N ILE A 604 -5.97 15.38 7.09
CA ILE A 604 -4.72 16.14 7.21
C ILE A 604 -3.80 15.75 6.06
N LYS A 605 -3.07 16.74 5.53
CA LYS A 605 -1.96 16.57 4.59
C LYS A 605 -0.69 17.12 5.19
N SER A 606 0.35 16.31 5.29
CA SER A 606 1.63 16.75 5.86
C SER A 606 2.33 17.84 5.05
N PHE A 607 2.06 17.95 3.74
CA PHE A 607 2.71 18.93 2.85
C PHE A 607 2.02 20.29 2.80
N ASN A 608 0.84 20.40 3.36
CA ASN A 608 0.11 21.65 3.46
C ASN A 608 -0.82 21.50 4.67
N PRO A 609 -0.55 22.22 5.77
CA PRO A 609 -1.23 22.02 7.06
C PRO A 609 -2.71 22.41 7.07
N SER A 610 -3.35 22.54 5.93
CA SER A 610 -4.79 22.80 5.87
C SER A 610 -5.58 21.55 6.24
N ALA A 611 -6.27 21.59 7.35
CA ALA A 611 -7.26 20.58 7.69
C ALA A 611 -8.44 20.64 6.71
N VAL A 612 -8.81 19.48 6.20
CA VAL A 612 -9.97 19.36 5.31
C VAL A 612 -11.08 18.67 6.06
N TYR A 613 -12.17 19.39 6.33
CA TYR A 613 -13.37 18.84 6.94
C TYR A 613 -14.32 18.37 5.84
N LYS A 614 -14.68 17.07 5.84
CA LYS A 614 -15.46 16.48 4.77
C LYS A 614 -16.60 15.61 5.28
N ASN A 615 -17.69 15.58 4.54
CA ASN A 615 -18.72 14.60 4.72
C ASN A 615 -18.15 13.25 4.24
N ARG A 616 -18.40 12.20 4.99
CA ARG A 616 -18.08 10.84 4.58
C ARG A 616 -18.96 10.46 3.39
N PHE A 617 -18.48 9.51 2.61
CA PHE A 617 -19.32 8.82 1.65
C PHE A 617 -20.22 7.83 2.40
N ILE A 618 -21.53 8.05 2.33
CA ILE A 618 -22.52 7.15 2.88
C ILE A 618 -23.28 6.54 1.70
N PRO A 619 -23.12 5.25 1.44
CA PRO A 619 -23.72 4.59 0.26
C PRO A 619 -25.23 4.77 0.14
N SER A 620 -25.94 4.73 1.28
CA SER A 620 -27.41 4.89 1.31
C SER A 620 -27.91 6.25 0.79
N ASP A 621 -27.04 7.27 0.77
CA ASP A 621 -27.40 8.59 0.27
C ASP A 621 -27.37 8.69 -1.25
N PHE A 622 -26.90 7.62 -1.91
CA PHE A 622 -26.71 7.56 -3.37
C PHE A 622 -27.40 6.32 -3.97
N PRO A 623 -28.69 6.41 -4.30
CA PRO A 623 -29.45 5.29 -4.91
C PRO A 623 -28.79 4.71 -6.17
N GLU A 624 -28.04 5.51 -6.90
CA GLU A 624 -27.29 5.08 -8.10
C GLU A 624 -26.20 4.04 -7.79
N MET A 625 -25.72 4.06 -6.54
CA MET A 625 -24.72 3.13 -6.02
C MET A 625 -25.36 1.88 -5.38
N ALA A 626 -26.68 1.84 -5.20
CA ALA A 626 -27.38 0.72 -4.57
C ALA A 626 -27.00 -0.66 -5.15
N PRO A 627 -26.84 -0.83 -6.49
CA PRO A 627 -26.39 -2.11 -7.03
C PRO A 627 -25.01 -2.57 -6.54
N PHE A 628 -24.17 -1.64 -6.09
CA PHE A 628 -22.82 -1.93 -5.56
C PHE A 628 -22.83 -2.17 -4.04
N TYR A 629 -23.86 -1.73 -3.33
CA TYR A 629 -23.98 -1.82 -1.87
C TYR A 629 -25.16 -2.67 -1.41
N ASP A 630 -25.77 -3.44 -2.30
CA ASP A 630 -26.83 -4.35 -1.92
C ASP A 630 -26.27 -5.50 -1.07
N ARG A 631 -26.38 -5.33 0.25
CA ARG A 631 -25.97 -6.32 1.26
C ARG A 631 -27.05 -7.36 1.54
N THR A 632 -28.23 -7.25 0.91
CA THR A 632 -29.32 -8.22 1.11
C THR A 632 -29.07 -9.54 0.41
N ARG A 633 -28.12 -9.57 -0.51
CA ARG A 633 -27.71 -10.77 -1.24
C ARG A 633 -26.21 -10.98 -1.08
N ALA A 634 -25.81 -11.88 -0.19
CA ALA A 634 -24.48 -12.44 -0.22
C ALA A 634 -24.25 -13.01 -1.63
N SER A 635 -23.33 -12.41 -2.39
CA SER A 635 -23.12 -12.77 -3.79
C SER A 635 -22.24 -14.01 -3.96
N ALA A 636 -21.44 -14.33 -2.96
CA ALA A 636 -20.58 -15.48 -2.95
C ALA A 636 -20.90 -16.37 -1.75
N LYS A 637 -21.46 -17.54 -1.99
CA LYS A 637 -21.26 -18.64 -1.06
C LYS A 637 -19.81 -19.11 -1.24
N TYR A 638 -19.11 -19.36 -0.13
CA TYR A 638 -17.78 -19.97 -0.20
C TYR A 638 -17.81 -21.15 -1.15
N THR A 639 -16.84 -21.19 -2.05
CA THR A 639 -16.61 -22.30 -2.98
C THR A 639 -16.56 -23.63 -2.23
N ALA A 640 -16.92 -24.70 -2.92
CA ALA A 640 -16.82 -26.05 -2.40
C ALA A 640 -15.42 -26.29 -1.80
N MET A 641 -15.38 -26.94 -0.64
CA MET A 641 -14.13 -27.39 -0.04
C MET A 641 -13.42 -28.35 -1.01
N HIS A 642 -12.13 -28.16 -1.20
CA HIS A 642 -11.31 -29.04 -2.01
C HIS A 642 -10.95 -30.28 -1.23
N GLU A 643 -11.03 -31.43 -1.88
CA GLU A 643 -10.47 -32.67 -1.34
C GLU A 643 -8.94 -32.56 -1.32
N PHE A 644 -8.33 -32.97 -0.23
CA PHE A 644 -6.89 -32.93 -0.06
C PHE A 644 -6.36 -34.24 0.48
N ASN A 645 -5.33 -34.77 -0.17
CA ASN A 645 -4.62 -35.97 0.24
C ASN A 645 -3.23 -35.55 0.79
N GLU A 646 -3.08 -35.53 2.10
CA GLU A 646 -1.81 -35.22 2.77
C GLU A 646 -0.65 -36.12 2.32
N GLN A 647 -0.94 -37.42 2.04
CA GLN A 647 0.09 -38.37 1.59
C GLN A 647 0.71 -37.98 0.25
N ALA A 648 -0.01 -37.27 -0.61
CA ALA A 648 0.52 -36.82 -1.89
C ALA A 648 1.65 -35.79 -1.73
N VAL A 649 1.56 -34.95 -0.70
CA VAL A 649 2.54 -33.90 -0.41
C VAL A 649 3.52 -34.27 0.71
N TYR A 650 3.41 -35.46 1.29
CA TYR A 650 4.29 -35.93 2.35
C TYR A 650 5.69 -36.29 1.84
N TYR A 651 6.71 -35.92 2.61
CA TYR A 651 8.11 -36.28 2.40
C TYR A 651 8.61 -37.07 3.60
N ASP A 652 9.10 -38.30 3.34
CA ASP A 652 9.55 -39.20 4.38
C ASP A 652 11.07 -39.05 4.62
N MET A 653 11.42 -38.41 5.73
CA MET A 653 12.80 -38.22 6.20
C MET A 653 13.50 -39.57 6.48
N LEU A 654 12.78 -40.56 7.04
CA LEU A 654 13.36 -41.87 7.40
C LEU A 654 13.77 -42.63 6.14
N ARG A 655 12.87 -42.69 5.16
CA ARG A 655 13.16 -43.30 3.85
C ARG A 655 14.38 -42.59 3.18
N ARG A 656 14.48 -41.26 3.31
CA ARG A 656 15.66 -40.53 2.80
C ARG A 656 16.93 -40.99 3.51
N ASN A 657 16.90 -41.10 4.84
CA ASN A 657 18.05 -41.51 5.62
C ASN A 657 18.48 -42.98 5.22
N ASP A 658 17.53 -43.89 4.99
CA ASP A 658 17.80 -45.24 4.54
C ASP A 658 18.44 -45.30 3.15
N ILE A 659 17.95 -44.47 2.19
CA ILE A 659 18.55 -44.34 0.86
C ILE A 659 20.02 -43.90 0.97
N MET A 660 20.27 -42.87 1.78
CA MET A 660 21.62 -42.33 1.96
C MET A 660 22.55 -43.32 2.67
N LYS A 661 22.03 -44.08 3.64
CA LYS A 661 22.76 -45.15 4.33
C LYS A 661 23.22 -46.24 3.35
N LYS A 662 22.30 -46.75 2.51
CA LYS A 662 22.59 -47.74 1.47
C LYS A 662 23.61 -47.22 0.46
N ARG A 663 23.54 -45.98 -0.01
CA ARG A 663 24.47 -45.40 -0.95
C ARG A 663 25.92 -45.27 -0.41
N ASN A 664 26.04 -45.07 0.90
CA ASN A 664 27.35 -44.95 1.55
C ASN A 664 27.90 -46.28 2.12
N GLY A 665 27.28 -47.42 1.76
CA GLY A 665 27.82 -48.75 2.06
C GLY A 665 27.71 -49.14 3.55
N VAL A 666 26.90 -48.46 4.34
CA VAL A 666 26.64 -48.82 5.74
C VAL A 666 25.59 -49.92 5.72
N VAL A 667 26.04 -51.18 5.82
CA VAL A 667 25.14 -52.34 6.05
C VAL A 667 24.81 -52.39 7.53
N ASP A 668 23.56 -52.53 7.89
CA ASP A 668 23.15 -52.85 9.28
C ASP A 668 23.64 -54.25 9.64
N ASP A 669 24.51 -54.34 10.63
CA ASP A 669 24.92 -55.62 11.23
C ASP A 669 23.81 -56.26 12.11
N ASP A 670 22.57 -55.74 12.02
CA ASP A 670 21.46 -56.18 12.91
C ASP A 670 20.63 -57.40 12.36
N ASP A 671 21.07 -58.03 11.28
CA ASP A 671 20.36 -59.25 10.75
C ASP A 671 20.93 -60.61 11.18
N ASP A 672 21.87 -60.65 12.11
CA ASP A 672 22.40 -61.88 12.68
C ASP A 672 22.07 -61.99 14.19
N ASP A 673 20.81 -62.30 14.53
CA ASP A 673 20.48 -63.01 15.75
C ASP A 673 19.00 -63.50 15.71
N PHE A 674 18.74 -64.47 14.87
CA PHE A 674 17.63 -65.41 15.01
C PHE A 674 18.10 -66.84 14.70
N PHE A 675 18.72 -67.44 15.72
CA PHE A 675 18.68 -68.86 15.95
C PHE A 675 18.51 -69.16 17.43
#